data_c85508fe203819a9ddc9351149065b2e
#
_entry.id   c85508fe203819a9ddc9351149065b2e
#
_cell.length_a   1.000
_cell.length_b   1.000
_cell.length_c   1.000
_cell.angle_alpha   90.00
_cell.angle_beta   90.00
_cell.angle_gamma   90.00
#
_symmetry.space_group_name_H-M   'P 1'
#
loop_
_entity.id
_entity.type
_entity.pdbx_description
1 polymer ?
#
loop_
_entity_poly.entity_id
_entity_poly.type
_entity_poly.pdbx_seq_one_letter_code
_entity_poly.pdbx_strand_id
1 'polypeptide(L)'
;MEDPREFIEGIARSKGSFTESFRQQADEEARQGRRGMLQAIQGAEEIREDLSKALNIISADLYTSRARFLMEVIQNADDNQYLASSTPTLCINITPRLVKIECNETGFTEANVQALCRTGRSSKPPGQGYTGEKGIGFKSVFKIAKRAHVRSPPYYFQLDRARMLGMITPQWDEEYFAAHSQDYQTTIILDRICDASTNFAAALELDIEAIHPMVILFLRRIERLQITLHPSASLQNEARMSRRFRRYTNDALFPGITTLENEDTGTKEHFYKVQYTSAFNGTEERRPNLSQTDIVLAFPVELVSNTWTPRPKQLHTYAYLPLGKFGFQFIVQADFVTTSNRQSVDEDSPWNTNIARAIPQAFVDAVAAFNRVFPDSAQSAQLSKTWLMFLGVTSAAPSEYWRNIRKGIVKRLKRRDVIQTRSGSYASPPSLMFLSWAKDRDGEPIFGSNNGYVSSAYPASVHRVLGILGVGTPDSEWISTELQDLQRSGSLHDRSRSSAWYSELAKVILTPGKSARHPTYTYELRKIPLIPLVDGLWSVAPTVSTPIYFPQSLGARIPSGLPLLLVDEEACKCKHRTKLFELLGVKYCDASNIVKEIVGYHTRFTRANHSDIVGHAKYLYHAKDQLIGNDLKKIYFAIAERGSFLKGSDLYADSPPSTEFSELFSGYGDARFLHPDYFQDLHAIEKRQFIDWLKSEADIATVPRLTTQYGRLHDDFRWILENRSDRVLDIIRRHWDVYSSKVTSQIQRQFAHRTFLCQTGNLVPLRQSFIPLPGLVQKSHELCGSDSCSFLVLSGCLPRDWRFLSMFDVGTEENLDFYLWILEQPGFKVNPSVERAKKLYSEIQSRAGSIAEKVRVR
;
A
#
# COMPACT_ATOMS: atom_id res chain seq x y z
N MET A 1 2.63 24.00 73.61
CA MET A 1 2.09 22.72 73.09
C MET A 1 1.65 21.93 74.28
N GLU A 2 0.43 21.43 74.22
CA GLU A 2 -0.12 20.52 75.26
C GLU A 2 0.78 19.26 75.31
N ASP A 3 0.95 18.64 76.43
CA ASP A 3 1.74 17.38 76.53
C ASP A 3 1.08 16.33 75.63
N PRO A 4 1.85 15.78 74.63
CA PRO A 4 1.31 14.80 73.69
C PRO A 4 0.57 13.62 74.36
N ARG A 5 1.00 13.20 75.54
CA ARG A 5 0.32 12.14 76.29
C ARG A 5 -1.02 12.64 76.86
N GLU A 6 -1.05 13.84 77.40
CA GLU A 6 -2.27 14.46 77.94
C GLU A 6 -3.31 14.69 76.88
N PHE A 7 -2.87 15.09 75.66
CA PHE A 7 -3.69 15.19 74.43
C PHE A 7 -4.35 13.84 74.08
N ILE A 8 -3.58 12.74 74.00
CA ILE A 8 -4.08 11.40 73.73
C ILE A 8 -5.12 10.94 74.72
N GLU A 9 -4.83 11.12 76.00
CA GLU A 9 -5.74 10.82 77.15
C GLU A 9 -6.99 11.71 77.12
N GLY A 10 -6.84 12.98 76.68
CA GLY A 10 -7.97 13.92 76.44
C GLY A 10 -8.94 13.45 75.39
N ILE A 11 -8.44 12.89 74.30
CA ILE A 11 -9.29 12.26 73.27
C ILE A 11 -10.07 11.09 73.92
N ALA A 12 -9.44 10.21 74.66
CA ALA A 12 -10.09 9.09 75.28
C ALA A 12 -11.21 9.57 76.27
N ARG A 13 -10.91 10.60 77.04
CA ARG A 13 -11.89 11.24 77.94
C ARG A 13 -13.09 11.80 77.20
N SER A 14 -12.86 12.50 76.09
CA SER A 14 -13.92 13.03 75.25
C SER A 14 -14.89 12.00 74.67
N LYS A 15 -14.51 10.71 74.69
CA LYS A 15 -15.35 9.59 74.27
C LYS A 15 -16.09 8.93 75.42
N GLY A 16 -16.16 9.60 76.54
CA GLY A 16 -16.85 9.13 77.78
C GLY A 16 -16.08 8.02 78.46
N SER A 17 -14.74 8.02 78.38
CA SER A 17 -13.90 7.15 79.22
C SER A 17 -13.76 7.84 80.58
N PHE A 18 -14.42 7.33 81.56
CA PHE A 18 -14.33 7.87 82.97
C PHE A 18 -13.11 7.27 83.64
N THR A 19 -12.41 8.11 84.46
CA THR A 19 -11.32 7.66 85.32
C THR A 19 -11.86 6.82 86.49
N GLU A 20 -11.02 5.95 87.02
CA GLU A 20 -11.37 5.13 88.16
C GLU A 20 -11.75 6.01 89.38
N SER A 21 -11.02 7.13 89.60
CA SER A 21 -11.35 8.09 90.64
C SER A 21 -12.74 8.75 90.39
N PHE A 22 -13.12 9.06 89.14
CA PHE A 22 -14.45 9.61 88.88
C PHE A 22 -15.58 8.61 89.10
N ARG A 23 -15.37 7.29 88.85
CA ARG A 23 -16.28 6.22 89.11
C ARG A 23 -16.45 6.03 90.65
N GLN A 24 -15.34 6.01 91.35
CA GLN A 24 -15.33 5.92 92.81
C GLN A 24 -16.06 7.11 93.42
N GLN A 25 -15.88 8.29 92.98
CA GLN A 25 -16.62 9.47 93.45
C GLN A 25 -18.13 9.36 93.18
N ALA A 26 -18.54 8.86 91.98
CA ALA A 26 -19.94 8.63 91.65
C ALA A 26 -20.60 7.61 92.53
N ASP A 27 -19.89 6.52 92.82
CA ASP A 27 -20.32 5.47 93.74
C ASP A 27 -20.47 6.01 95.15
N GLU A 28 -19.57 6.81 95.64
CA GLU A 28 -19.61 7.48 96.96
C GLU A 28 -20.81 8.43 97.02
N GLU A 29 -21.02 9.29 96.03
CA GLU A 29 -22.20 10.17 95.97
C GLU A 29 -23.52 9.37 95.91
N ALA A 30 -23.53 8.25 95.19
CA ALA A 30 -24.72 7.40 95.10
C ALA A 30 -25.08 6.75 96.44
N ARG A 31 -24.05 6.37 97.17
CA ARG A 31 -24.24 5.86 98.55
C ARG A 31 -24.82 6.96 99.50
N GLN A 32 -24.50 8.23 99.15
CA GLN A 32 -25.08 9.39 99.91
C GLN A 32 -26.45 9.83 99.39
N GLY A 33 -27.07 9.04 98.51
CA GLY A 33 -28.41 9.31 97.98
C GLY A 33 -28.44 10.19 96.71
N ARG A 34 -27.25 10.71 96.26
CA ARG A 34 -27.09 11.55 95.03
C ARG A 34 -26.76 10.72 93.80
N ARG A 35 -27.76 10.12 93.19
CA ARG A 35 -27.59 9.15 92.06
C ARG A 35 -27.38 9.79 90.68
N GLY A 36 -27.43 11.10 90.54
CA GLY A 36 -27.38 11.75 89.26
C GLY A 36 -26.09 11.45 88.44
N MET A 37 -24.93 11.41 89.15
CA MET A 37 -23.63 11.18 88.54
C MET A 37 -23.48 9.70 88.06
N LEU A 38 -24.00 8.75 88.91
CA LEU A 38 -24.00 7.34 88.53
C LEU A 38 -24.96 7.04 87.39
N GLN A 39 -26.14 7.69 87.35
CA GLN A 39 -27.08 7.57 86.23
C GLN A 39 -26.50 8.18 84.92
N ALA A 40 -25.74 9.31 84.95
CA ALA A 40 -25.09 9.89 83.84
C ALA A 40 -23.98 8.96 83.33
N ILE A 41 -23.20 8.32 84.17
CA ILE A 41 -22.23 7.31 83.81
C ILE A 41 -22.89 6.12 83.09
N GLN A 42 -23.97 5.56 83.68
CA GLN A 42 -24.70 4.44 83.14
C GLN A 42 -25.27 4.77 81.73
N GLY A 43 -25.94 5.90 81.58
CA GLY A 43 -26.46 6.34 80.25
C GLY A 43 -25.37 6.58 79.25
N ALA A 44 -24.24 7.11 79.68
CA ALA A 44 -23.09 7.26 78.76
C ALA A 44 -22.50 5.91 78.30
N GLU A 45 -22.47 4.91 79.24
CA GLU A 45 -21.98 3.56 78.89
C GLU A 45 -22.91 2.83 77.91
N GLU A 46 -24.26 2.94 78.12
CA GLU A 46 -25.22 2.39 77.14
C GLU A 46 -25.00 2.96 75.70
N ILE A 47 -24.89 4.31 75.58
CA ILE A 47 -24.62 4.95 74.28
C ILE A 47 -23.29 4.47 73.71
N ARG A 48 -22.26 4.31 74.51
CA ARG A 48 -20.94 3.79 74.13
C ARG A 48 -21.00 2.36 73.62
N GLU A 49 -21.81 1.51 74.30
CA GLU A 49 -22.03 0.11 73.89
C GLU A 49 -22.72 0.03 72.55
N ASP A 50 -23.78 0.80 72.30
CA ASP A 50 -24.49 0.84 71.03
C ASP A 50 -23.62 1.41 69.96
N LEU A 51 -22.84 2.48 70.12
CA LEU A 51 -21.86 3.00 69.19
C LEU A 51 -20.75 1.99 68.92
N SER A 52 -20.32 1.20 69.95
CA SER A 52 -19.30 0.15 69.73
C SER A 52 -19.83 -0.98 68.84
N LYS A 53 -21.10 -1.40 69.03
CA LYS A 53 -21.78 -2.38 68.18
C LYS A 53 -21.87 -1.86 66.74
N ALA A 54 -22.33 -0.61 66.52
CA ALA A 54 -22.41 0.04 65.22
C ALA A 54 -21.04 0.09 64.50
N LEU A 55 -19.96 0.44 65.23
CA LEU A 55 -18.60 0.47 64.65
C LEU A 55 -18.10 -0.93 64.24
N ASN A 56 -18.45 -1.96 64.98
CA ASN A 56 -18.13 -3.33 64.61
C ASN A 56 -18.84 -3.79 63.37
N ILE A 57 -20.12 -3.45 63.17
CA ILE A 57 -20.89 -3.72 61.99
C ILE A 57 -20.26 -2.97 60.76
N ILE A 58 -20.02 -1.68 60.91
CA ILE A 58 -19.42 -0.83 59.88
C ILE A 58 -18.04 -1.38 59.44
N SER A 59 -17.20 -1.80 60.41
CA SER A 59 -15.87 -2.33 60.12
C SER A 59 -15.91 -3.70 59.43
N ALA A 60 -16.97 -4.51 59.68
CA ALA A 60 -17.14 -5.83 59.10
C ALA A 60 -17.74 -5.78 57.66
N ASP A 61 -18.74 -4.91 57.43
CA ASP A 61 -19.56 -4.91 56.20
C ASP A 61 -19.07 -3.98 55.10
N LEU A 62 -18.28 -2.96 55.44
CA LEU A 62 -17.86 -1.92 54.49
C LEU A 62 -17.07 -2.42 53.28
N TYR A 63 -16.48 -3.63 53.32
CA TYR A 63 -15.58 -4.09 52.26
C TYR A 63 -15.66 -5.60 52.03
N THR A 64 -15.84 -5.95 50.73
CA THR A 64 -15.87 -7.36 50.29
C THR A 64 -14.48 -7.98 50.13
N SER A 65 -13.46 -7.19 49.80
CA SER A 65 -12.06 -7.64 49.62
C SER A 65 -11.24 -7.37 50.91
N ARG A 66 -10.43 -8.36 51.29
CA ARG A 66 -9.53 -8.28 52.44
C ARG A 66 -8.34 -7.35 52.22
N ALA A 67 -7.84 -7.25 50.98
CA ALA A 67 -6.72 -6.34 50.64
C ALA A 67 -7.13 -4.85 50.54
N ARG A 68 -8.40 -4.53 50.66
CA ARG A 68 -8.85 -3.13 50.54
C ARG A 68 -8.26 -2.20 51.61
N PHE A 69 -7.94 -2.74 52.80
CA PHE A 69 -7.24 -1.94 53.82
C PHE A 69 -5.90 -1.39 53.30
N LEU A 70 -5.19 -2.14 52.41
CA LEU A 70 -3.95 -1.68 51.78
C LEU A 70 -4.21 -0.42 50.98
N MET A 71 -5.29 -0.38 50.22
CA MET A 71 -5.64 0.79 49.42
C MET A 71 -5.96 2.01 50.27
N GLU A 72 -6.65 1.83 51.37
CA GLU A 72 -6.94 2.90 52.33
C GLU A 72 -5.66 3.39 53.05
N VAL A 73 -4.73 2.48 53.36
CA VAL A 73 -3.42 2.84 53.91
C VAL A 73 -2.61 3.65 52.90
N ILE A 74 -2.59 3.21 51.63
CA ILE A 74 -1.89 3.92 50.54
C ILE A 74 -2.46 5.33 50.36
N GLN A 75 -3.79 5.47 50.36
CA GLN A 75 -4.47 6.76 50.29
C GLN A 75 -4.15 7.68 51.44
N ASN A 76 -4.18 7.15 52.66
CA ASN A 76 -3.87 7.94 53.86
C ASN A 76 -2.41 8.43 53.85
N ALA A 77 -1.49 7.59 53.46
CA ALA A 77 -0.09 7.98 53.29
C ALA A 77 0.08 9.04 52.21
N ASP A 78 -0.63 8.92 51.06
CA ASP A 78 -0.58 9.90 49.96
C ASP A 78 -1.13 11.28 50.37
N ASP A 79 -2.06 11.33 51.32
CA ASP A 79 -2.66 12.56 51.82
C ASP A 79 -1.76 13.30 52.84
N ASN A 80 -0.69 12.67 53.32
CA ASN A 80 0.23 13.27 54.30
C ASN A 80 1.23 14.23 53.67
N GLN A 81 2.03 14.90 54.47
CA GLN A 81 3.06 15.84 54.07
C GLN A 81 4.46 15.20 54.07
N TYR A 82 5.28 15.58 53.12
CA TYR A 82 6.64 15.04 52.97
C TYR A 82 7.65 16.19 52.87
N LEU A 83 8.89 15.93 53.28
CA LEU A 83 9.97 16.88 53.08
C LEU A 83 10.37 16.91 51.58
N ALA A 84 10.58 18.09 51.06
CA ALA A 84 10.96 18.28 49.64
C ALA A 84 12.30 17.60 49.28
N SER A 85 13.15 17.30 50.23
CA SER A 85 14.45 16.63 50.06
C SER A 85 14.36 15.11 50.07
N SER A 86 13.20 14.54 50.36
CA SER A 86 13.00 13.09 50.47
C SER A 86 12.09 12.54 49.36
N THR A 87 12.36 11.32 48.89
CA THR A 87 11.43 10.60 48.01
C THR A 87 10.27 10.05 48.84
N PRO A 88 9.04 10.51 48.69
CA PRO A 88 7.88 10.02 49.43
C PRO A 88 7.71 8.51 49.27
N THR A 89 7.90 7.78 50.36
CA THR A 89 7.98 6.32 50.38
C THR A 89 7.02 5.74 51.41
N LEU A 90 6.29 4.67 51.00
CA LEU A 90 5.46 3.83 51.83
C LEU A 90 5.94 2.38 51.76
N CYS A 91 6.28 1.81 52.93
CA CYS A 91 6.67 0.42 53.09
C CYS A 91 5.64 -0.34 53.94
N ILE A 92 5.18 -1.50 53.48
CA ILE A 92 4.24 -2.36 54.12
C ILE A 92 4.86 -3.76 54.21
N ASN A 93 5.18 -4.19 55.44
CA ASN A 93 5.76 -5.50 55.72
C ASN A 93 4.71 -6.36 56.42
N ILE A 94 4.38 -7.51 55.85
CA ILE A 94 3.32 -8.40 56.29
C ILE A 94 3.93 -9.73 56.77
N THR A 95 3.66 -10.09 58.02
CA THR A 95 4.01 -11.38 58.59
C THR A 95 2.73 -12.16 58.99
N PRO A 96 2.81 -13.43 59.38
CA PRO A 96 1.68 -14.16 59.95
C PRO A 96 1.06 -13.51 61.20
N ARG A 97 1.84 -12.76 61.97
CA ARG A 97 1.42 -12.17 63.25
C ARG A 97 1.13 -10.67 63.20
N LEU A 98 1.80 -9.93 62.36
CA LEU A 98 1.67 -8.47 62.30
C LEU A 98 1.76 -7.92 60.89
N VAL A 99 1.23 -6.70 60.68
CA VAL A 99 1.50 -5.84 59.53
C VAL A 99 2.19 -4.58 60.01
N LYS A 100 3.41 -4.33 59.55
CA LYS A 100 4.18 -3.09 59.82
C LYS A 100 4.08 -2.15 58.64
N ILE A 101 3.56 -0.96 58.87
CA ILE A 101 3.35 0.11 57.87
C ILE A 101 4.27 1.26 58.25
N GLU A 102 5.14 1.63 57.36
CA GLU A 102 6.17 2.65 57.56
C GLU A 102 6.13 3.71 56.46
N CYS A 103 6.18 4.99 56.89
CA CYS A 103 6.08 6.12 55.98
C CYS A 103 7.08 7.23 56.41
N ASN A 104 7.78 7.80 55.40
CA ASN A 104 8.74 8.88 55.63
C ASN A 104 8.11 10.29 55.55
N GLU A 105 6.84 10.41 55.93
CA GLU A 105 6.15 11.67 56.05
C GLU A 105 6.71 12.57 57.17
N THR A 106 6.27 13.83 57.27
CA THR A 106 6.73 14.78 58.28
C THR A 106 6.23 14.47 59.73
N GLY A 107 5.34 13.49 59.91
CA GLY A 107 4.71 13.14 61.16
C GLY A 107 3.29 13.66 61.31
N PHE A 108 2.55 13.09 62.30
CA PHE A 108 1.17 13.47 62.54
C PHE A 108 1.08 14.82 63.31
N THR A 109 0.07 15.57 62.94
CA THR A 109 -0.40 16.73 63.69
C THR A 109 -1.51 16.29 64.66
N GLU A 110 -1.87 17.15 65.62
CA GLU A 110 -3.06 16.95 66.48
C GLU A 110 -4.31 16.63 65.66
N ALA A 111 -4.52 17.34 64.57
CA ALA A 111 -5.64 17.15 63.68
C ALA A 111 -5.65 15.72 63.02
N ASN A 112 -4.45 15.21 62.65
CA ASN A 112 -4.32 13.85 62.11
C ASN A 112 -4.69 12.80 63.17
N VAL A 113 -4.20 12.93 64.41
CA VAL A 113 -4.53 12.02 65.49
C VAL A 113 -6.02 12.06 65.80
N GLN A 114 -6.60 13.26 65.93
CA GLN A 114 -8.04 13.41 66.14
C GLN A 114 -8.87 12.76 65.04
N ALA A 115 -8.45 12.90 63.79
CA ALA A 115 -9.12 12.30 62.60
C ALA A 115 -9.10 10.76 62.70
N LEU A 116 -7.94 10.18 63.07
CA LEU A 116 -7.84 8.73 63.30
C LEU A 116 -8.79 8.23 64.42
N CYS A 117 -9.04 9.08 65.41
CA CYS A 117 -9.89 8.74 66.56
C CYS A 117 -11.36 9.16 66.40
N ARG A 118 -11.80 9.70 65.29
CA ARG A 118 -13.21 10.11 65.01
C ARG A 118 -13.92 9.13 64.10
N THR A 119 -15.25 9.18 64.06
CA THR A 119 -16.15 8.50 63.14
C THR A 119 -16.92 9.52 62.33
N GLY A 120 -16.86 9.43 60.96
CA GLY A 120 -17.72 10.22 60.11
C GLY A 120 -17.29 11.67 59.86
N ARG A 121 -16.19 12.15 60.41
CA ARG A 121 -15.61 13.47 60.06
C ARG A 121 -14.15 13.30 59.66
N SER A 122 -13.81 13.75 58.48
CA SER A 122 -12.43 13.90 58.04
C SER A 122 -11.92 15.26 58.53
N SER A 123 -10.62 15.38 58.93
CA SER A 123 -9.93 16.65 59.18
C SER A 123 -9.64 17.40 57.90
N LYS A 124 -9.94 16.78 56.75
CA LYS A 124 -9.59 17.24 55.41
C LYS A 124 -10.75 18.04 54.90
N PRO A 125 -10.58 19.33 54.56
CA PRO A 125 -11.64 20.14 53.96
C PRO A 125 -12.06 19.52 52.62
N PRO A 126 -13.37 19.40 52.35
CA PRO A 126 -13.88 18.96 51.08
C PRO A 126 -13.32 19.86 49.98
N GLY A 127 -12.80 19.29 48.90
CA GLY A 127 -12.41 20.04 47.73
C GLY A 127 -10.95 20.46 47.60
N GLN A 128 -10.12 20.21 48.57
CA GLN A 128 -8.67 20.44 48.42
C GLN A 128 -7.93 19.19 47.94
N GLY A 129 -8.68 18.22 47.38
CA GLY A 129 -8.09 17.06 46.72
C GLY A 129 -7.60 15.97 47.64
N TYR A 130 -8.17 15.84 48.80
CA TYR A 130 -7.94 14.70 49.66
C TYR A 130 -8.76 13.50 49.23
N THR A 131 -8.13 12.30 49.31
CA THR A 131 -8.75 11.04 48.84
C THR A 131 -9.59 10.35 49.91
N GLY A 132 -9.41 10.67 51.21
CA GLY A 132 -10.07 10.04 52.34
C GLY A 132 -11.19 10.88 52.98
N GLU A 133 -12.39 10.90 52.42
CA GLU A 133 -13.46 11.84 52.82
C GLU A 133 -14.36 11.33 53.95
N LYS A 134 -14.49 10.02 54.17
CA LYS A 134 -15.53 9.49 55.02
C LYS A 134 -15.12 9.30 56.51
N GLY A 135 -13.87 9.56 56.88
CA GLY A 135 -13.37 9.40 58.27
C GLY A 135 -13.47 7.99 58.86
N ILE A 136 -13.77 6.99 58.03
CA ILE A 136 -13.92 5.58 58.42
C ILE A 136 -12.88 4.67 57.77
N GLY A 137 -12.09 5.16 56.80
CA GLY A 137 -11.17 4.35 56.01
C GLY A 137 -10.15 3.58 56.85
N PHE A 138 -9.53 4.27 57.85
CA PHE A 138 -8.56 3.63 58.76
C PHE A 138 -9.18 2.49 59.57
N LYS A 139 -10.50 2.53 59.92
CA LYS A 139 -11.15 1.46 60.67
C LYS A 139 -11.20 0.13 59.92
N SER A 140 -10.96 0.12 58.61
CA SER A 140 -10.84 -1.09 57.81
C SER A 140 -9.67 -2.00 58.23
N VAL A 141 -8.64 -1.46 58.89
CA VAL A 141 -7.51 -2.25 59.44
C VAL A 141 -7.99 -3.25 60.49
N PHE A 142 -9.07 -2.96 61.24
CA PHE A 142 -9.62 -3.84 62.25
C PHE A 142 -10.35 -5.07 61.70
N LYS A 143 -10.48 -5.18 60.40
CA LYS A 143 -10.91 -6.42 59.74
C LYS A 143 -9.85 -7.52 59.87
N ILE A 144 -8.58 -7.14 59.90
CA ILE A 144 -7.44 -8.05 59.93
C ILE A 144 -6.67 -7.98 61.25
N ALA A 145 -6.86 -6.91 62.03
CA ALA A 145 -6.09 -6.64 63.21
C ALA A 145 -7.00 -6.54 64.47
N LYS A 146 -6.48 -7.02 65.60
CA LYS A 146 -7.08 -6.81 66.91
C LYS A 146 -6.62 -5.50 67.54
N ARG A 147 -5.38 -5.09 67.29
CA ARG A 147 -4.76 -3.83 67.76
C ARG A 147 -4.05 -3.13 66.67
N ALA A 148 -4.01 -1.80 66.72
CA ALA A 148 -3.21 -0.94 65.92
C ALA A 148 -2.33 -0.03 66.78
N HIS A 149 -1.04 -0.25 66.81
CA HIS A 149 -0.04 0.57 67.50
C HIS A 149 0.46 1.65 66.53
N VAL A 150 0.37 2.92 66.93
CA VAL A 150 0.74 4.06 66.07
C VAL A 150 1.84 4.85 66.78
N ARG A 151 2.93 4.99 66.03
CA ARG A 151 4.05 5.89 66.36
C ARG A 151 4.19 6.94 65.27
N SER A 152 4.07 8.19 65.67
CA SER A 152 4.40 9.34 64.81
C SER A 152 4.82 10.47 65.74
N PRO A 153 6.11 10.54 66.09
CA PRO A 153 6.57 11.44 67.15
C PRO A 153 6.05 12.88 66.92
N PRO A 154 5.55 13.52 68.04
CA PRO A 154 5.66 13.11 69.42
C PRO A 154 4.56 12.18 69.97
N TYR A 155 3.69 11.61 69.08
CA TYR A 155 2.54 10.78 69.44
C TYR A 155 2.87 9.29 69.43
N TYR A 156 2.50 8.55 70.46
CA TYR A 156 2.64 7.12 70.68
C TYR A 156 1.36 6.59 71.23
N PHE A 157 0.56 5.79 70.52
CA PHE A 157 -0.69 5.29 71.08
C PHE A 157 -1.12 4.00 70.39
N GLN A 158 -2.01 3.27 71.06
CA GLN A 158 -2.68 2.10 70.53
C GLN A 158 -4.20 2.29 70.47
N LEU A 159 -4.82 1.59 69.47
CA LEU A 159 -6.24 1.38 69.40
C LEU A 159 -6.51 -0.12 69.48
N ASP A 160 -7.37 -0.56 70.43
CA ASP A 160 -7.63 -1.98 70.71
C ASP A 160 -9.10 -2.31 70.49
N ARG A 161 -9.41 -3.09 69.42
CA ARG A 161 -10.75 -3.51 69.02
C ARG A 161 -11.49 -4.26 70.17
N ALA A 162 -10.77 -4.96 71.06
CA ALA A 162 -11.39 -5.72 72.16
C ALA A 162 -11.98 -4.83 73.21
N ARG A 163 -11.63 -3.57 73.32
CA ARG A 163 -12.14 -2.62 74.33
C ARG A 163 -13.35 -1.88 73.73
N MET A 164 -14.21 -1.46 74.63
CA MET A 164 -15.38 -0.63 74.37
C MET A 164 -14.94 0.66 73.66
N LEU A 165 -15.46 0.94 72.45
CA LEU A 165 -15.01 2.03 71.60
C LEU A 165 -13.49 2.04 71.29
N GLY A 166 -12.77 0.95 71.58
CA GLY A 166 -11.30 0.94 71.39
C GLY A 166 -10.79 1.20 70.04
N MET A 167 -11.61 1.07 68.99
CA MET A 167 -11.23 1.50 67.64
C MET A 167 -11.14 3.03 67.39
N ILE A 168 -11.66 3.82 68.39
CA ILE A 168 -11.67 5.30 68.31
C ILE A 168 -11.17 5.94 69.67
N THR A 169 -10.85 5.13 70.68
CA THR A 169 -10.36 5.57 71.94
C THR A 169 -8.89 5.20 72.11
N PRO A 170 -7.97 6.12 71.84
CA PRO A 170 -6.54 5.86 71.89
C PRO A 170 -6.06 5.68 73.35
N GLN A 171 -4.99 4.89 73.48
CA GLN A 171 -4.26 4.74 74.74
C GLN A 171 -2.77 5.02 74.45
N TRP A 172 -2.12 5.73 75.39
CA TRP A 172 -0.69 5.96 75.28
C TRP A 172 0.09 4.66 75.31
N ASP A 173 1.10 4.47 74.45
CA ASP A 173 1.78 3.18 74.21
C ASP A 173 3.23 3.39 73.72
N GLU A 174 4.01 4.18 74.36
CA GLU A 174 5.38 4.47 74.00
C GLU A 174 6.32 3.28 74.26
N GLU A 175 6.10 2.49 75.30
CA GLU A 175 6.95 1.34 75.60
C GLU A 175 6.96 0.26 74.56
N TYR A 176 5.85 0.07 73.84
CA TYR A 176 5.78 -0.90 72.73
C TYR A 176 6.81 -0.63 71.67
N PHE A 177 7.04 0.63 71.30
CA PHE A 177 7.96 1.01 70.28
C PHE A 177 9.43 1.04 70.67
N ALA A 178 9.74 1.07 71.94
CA ALA A 178 11.11 0.96 72.49
C ALA A 178 11.78 -0.37 72.12
N ALA A 179 11.02 -1.42 71.90
CA ALA A 179 11.48 -2.74 71.48
C ALA A 179 11.58 -2.97 69.95
N HIS A 180 11.21 -2.01 69.14
CA HIS A 180 11.14 -2.18 67.65
C HIS A 180 12.09 -1.22 66.95
N SER A 181 12.74 -1.71 65.84
CA SER A 181 13.57 -0.85 64.98
C SER A 181 12.69 0.22 64.30
N GLN A 182 13.23 1.45 64.12
CA GLN A 182 12.47 2.62 63.70
C GLN A 182 13.24 3.40 62.62
N ASP A 183 13.03 2.99 61.38
CA ASP A 183 13.71 3.62 60.24
C ASP A 183 12.94 4.79 59.63
N TYR A 184 11.64 4.94 59.98
CA TYR A 184 10.71 5.90 59.39
C TYR A 184 10.06 6.79 60.47
N GLN A 185 9.65 8.01 60.08
CA GLN A 185 9.02 9.00 60.95
C GLN A 185 7.68 8.48 61.52
N THR A 186 6.82 7.89 60.66
CA THR A 186 5.55 7.29 61.08
C THR A 186 5.58 5.78 60.87
N THR A 187 5.25 5.07 61.92
CA THR A 187 5.13 3.60 61.91
C THR A 187 3.79 3.17 62.52
N ILE A 188 3.06 2.33 61.82
CA ILE A 188 1.83 1.70 62.32
C ILE A 188 2.06 0.20 62.33
N ILE A 189 1.86 -0.45 63.51
CA ILE A 189 1.96 -1.90 63.63
C ILE A 189 0.57 -2.44 63.97
N LEU A 190 0.09 -3.35 63.12
CA LEU A 190 -1.20 -4.01 63.25
C LEU A 190 -0.98 -5.42 63.78
N ASP A 191 -1.44 -5.73 65.01
CA ASP A 191 -1.49 -7.10 65.59
C ASP A 191 -2.58 -7.86 64.88
N ARG A 192 -2.23 -8.83 64.03
CA ARG A 192 -3.18 -9.59 63.22
C ARG A 192 -4.08 -10.49 64.07
N ILE A 193 -5.31 -10.63 63.66
CA ILE A 193 -6.21 -11.68 64.18
C ILE A 193 -5.67 -12.99 63.58
N CYS A 194 -5.08 -13.84 64.39
CA CYS A 194 -4.61 -15.16 64.04
C CYS A 194 -5.81 -16.09 63.88
N ASP A 195 -6.38 -16.13 62.69
CA ASP A 195 -7.36 -17.17 62.37
C ASP A 195 -6.57 -18.38 61.83
N ALA A 196 -6.80 -19.55 62.40
CA ALA A 196 -6.12 -20.79 62.03
C ALA A 196 -6.47 -21.33 60.65
N SER A 197 -7.29 -20.62 59.90
CA SER A 197 -7.66 -20.99 58.56
C SER A 197 -6.51 -20.69 57.58
N THR A 198 -5.91 -21.70 57.00
CA THR A 198 -4.87 -21.69 55.97
C THR A 198 -5.24 -20.87 54.73
N ASN A 199 -6.53 -20.56 54.50
CA ASN A 199 -7.04 -19.78 53.36
C ASN A 199 -6.76 -18.28 53.40
N PHE A 200 -6.53 -17.69 54.57
CA PHE A 200 -6.35 -16.24 54.69
C PHE A 200 -5.00 -15.78 54.12
N ALA A 201 -3.93 -16.49 54.40
CA ALA A 201 -2.60 -16.13 53.90
C ALA A 201 -2.53 -16.26 52.37
N ALA A 202 -3.09 -17.32 51.84
CA ALA A 202 -3.14 -17.54 50.37
C ALA A 202 -4.04 -16.50 49.67
N ALA A 203 -5.18 -16.13 50.26
CA ALA A 203 -6.04 -15.10 49.69
C ALA A 203 -5.37 -13.70 49.70
N LEU A 204 -4.66 -13.37 50.78
CA LEU A 204 -3.92 -12.11 50.88
C LEU A 204 -2.73 -12.08 49.88
N GLU A 205 -2.08 -13.19 49.69
CA GLU A 205 -1.01 -13.36 48.71
C GLU A 205 -1.52 -13.09 47.31
N LEU A 206 -2.63 -13.69 46.90
CA LEU A 206 -3.28 -13.43 45.60
C LEU A 206 -3.71 -11.96 45.46
N ASP A 207 -4.24 -11.36 46.50
CA ASP A 207 -4.64 -9.95 46.51
C ASP A 207 -3.41 -9.01 46.33
N ILE A 208 -2.27 -9.35 46.95
CA ILE A 208 -1.00 -8.61 46.79
C ILE A 208 -0.41 -8.81 45.38
N GLU A 209 -0.46 -10.03 44.85
CA GLU A 209 -0.06 -10.32 43.47
C GLU A 209 -0.83 -9.50 42.44
N ALA A 210 -2.11 -9.29 42.71
CA ALA A 210 -2.99 -8.52 41.86
C ALA A 210 -2.74 -7.00 41.90
N ILE A 211 -1.93 -6.50 42.85
CA ILE A 211 -1.59 -5.07 42.90
C ILE A 211 -0.65 -4.72 41.72
N HIS A 212 -1.16 -3.89 40.85
CA HIS A 212 -0.42 -3.45 39.68
C HIS A 212 0.31 -2.11 39.92
N PRO A 213 1.47 -1.85 39.32
CA PRO A 213 2.19 -0.56 39.45
C PRO A 213 1.31 0.68 39.18
N MET A 214 0.26 0.56 38.41
CA MET A 214 -0.68 1.67 38.14
C MET A 214 -1.37 2.22 39.41
N VAL A 215 -1.33 1.52 40.53
CA VAL A 215 -1.90 2.03 41.78
C VAL A 215 -1.26 3.36 42.23
N ILE A 216 0.03 3.54 41.93
CA ILE A 216 0.74 4.77 42.29
C ILE A 216 0.69 5.86 41.19
N LEU A 217 0.09 5.59 40.01
CA LEU A 217 0.07 6.53 38.88
C LEU A 217 -0.60 7.87 39.18
N PHE A 218 -1.68 7.80 39.98
CA PHE A 218 -2.51 8.98 40.31
C PHE A 218 -2.36 9.45 41.75
N LEU A 219 -1.50 8.78 42.51
CA LEU A 219 -1.12 9.30 43.83
C LEU A 219 -0.42 10.63 43.65
N ARG A 220 -0.67 11.55 44.57
CA ARG A 220 -0.17 12.93 44.49
C ARG A 220 1.27 13.05 44.92
N ARG A 221 1.61 12.35 46.00
CA ARG A 221 2.88 12.49 46.71
C ARG A 221 3.70 11.22 46.69
N ILE A 222 3.10 10.06 47.00
CA ILE A 222 3.84 8.79 47.02
C ILE A 222 4.50 8.52 45.68
N GLU A 223 5.80 8.37 45.71
CA GLU A 223 6.65 8.02 44.55
C GLU A 223 7.17 6.60 44.63
N ARG A 224 7.28 6.02 45.84
CA ARG A 224 7.75 4.65 46.03
C ARG A 224 6.81 3.89 46.95
N LEU A 225 6.38 2.71 46.52
CA LEU A 225 5.54 1.79 47.28
C LEU A 225 6.23 0.43 47.32
N GLN A 226 6.42 -0.08 48.56
CA GLN A 226 6.94 -1.43 48.76
C GLN A 226 5.96 -2.24 49.63
N ILE A 227 5.62 -3.44 49.18
CA ILE A 227 4.79 -4.39 49.92
C ILE A 227 5.54 -5.71 49.97
N THR A 228 5.87 -6.18 51.20
CA THR A 228 6.65 -7.40 51.39
C THR A 228 5.89 -8.38 52.25
N LEU A 229 5.81 -9.62 51.82
CA LEU A 229 5.21 -10.73 52.55
C LEU A 229 6.30 -11.67 53.07
N HIS A 230 6.35 -11.85 54.38
CA HIS A 230 7.27 -12.73 55.07
C HIS A 230 6.62 -14.05 55.45
N PRO A 231 7.27 -15.19 55.31
CA PRO A 231 6.73 -16.51 55.62
C PRO A 231 6.70 -16.80 57.12
N SER A 232 7.53 -16.13 57.89
CA SER A 232 7.67 -16.30 59.34
C SER A 232 7.31 -15.05 60.10
N ALA A 233 7.18 -15.16 61.44
CA ALA A 233 6.93 -14.02 62.32
C ALA A 233 8.10 -13.02 62.42
N SER A 234 9.29 -13.40 61.96
CA SER A 234 10.48 -12.53 61.93
C SER A 234 10.57 -11.80 60.60
N LEU A 235 10.76 -10.47 60.65
CA LEU A 235 11.03 -9.62 59.50
C LEU A 235 12.47 -9.78 58.94
N GLN A 236 13.34 -10.50 59.67
CA GLN A 236 14.73 -10.75 59.29
C GLN A 236 14.90 -11.93 58.30
N ASN A 237 13.86 -12.78 58.18
CA ASN A 237 13.89 -13.90 57.22
C ASN A 237 13.65 -13.44 55.79
N GLU A 238 14.12 -14.24 54.82
CA GLU A 238 13.87 -13.97 53.42
C GLU A 238 12.40 -13.74 53.12
N ALA A 239 12.12 -12.73 52.33
CA ALA A 239 10.77 -12.42 51.89
C ALA A 239 10.24 -13.54 50.97
N ARG A 240 9.01 -14.01 51.20
CA ARG A 240 8.29 -14.93 50.32
C ARG A 240 7.90 -14.23 49.00
N MET A 241 7.51 -12.96 49.10
CA MET A 241 7.09 -12.13 48.02
C MET A 241 7.43 -10.67 48.30
N SER A 242 7.89 -9.97 47.29
CA SER A 242 8.08 -8.51 47.32
C SER A 242 7.47 -7.86 46.09
N ARG A 243 6.84 -6.70 46.30
CA ARG A 243 6.28 -5.84 45.25
C ARG A 243 6.79 -4.43 45.49
N ARG A 244 7.73 -4.01 44.67
CA ARG A 244 8.37 -2.68 44.77
C ARG A 244 8.05 -1.87 43.54
N PHE A 245 7.35 -0.76 43.69
CA PHE A 245 6.91 0.11 42.64
C PHE A 245 7.48 1.51 42.82
N ARG A 246 7.96 2.09 41.74
CA ARG A 246 8.46 3.46 41.69
C ARG A 246 7.77 4.25 40.62
N ARG A 247 7.45 5.51 40.92
CA ARG A 247 6.92 6.48 39.96
C ARG A 247 7.88 7.65 39.87
N TYR A 248 8.20 8.06 38.66
CA TYR A 248 8.98 9.27 38.42
C TYR A 248 8.60 9.91 37.13
N THR A 249 8.84 11.23 36.99
CA THR A 249 8.71 11.98 35.73
C THR A 249 10.12 12.29 35.24
N ASN A 250 10.33 12.13 33.96
CA ASN A 250 11.60 12.45 33.31
C ASN A 250 11.40 13.63 32.36
N ASP A 251 11.19 14.82 32.95
CA ASP A 251 10.90 16.03 32.20
C ASP A 251 12.06 16.53 31.32
N ALA A 252 13.29 16.06 31.59
CA ALA A 252 14.47 16.45 30.81
C ALA A 252 14.46 15.87 29.38
N LEU A 253 13.81 14.71 29.17
CA LEU A 253 13.74 14.06 27.86
C LEU A 253 12.39 14.29 27.18
N PHE A 254 11.31 14.41 27.97
CA PHE A 254 9.97 14.51 27.42
C PHE A 254 8.93 15.01 28.44
N PRO A 255 8.49 16.29 28.38
CA PRO A 255 7.54 16.84 29.34
C PRO A 255 6.21 16.08 29.34
N GLY A 256 5.71 15.74 30.55
CA GLY A 256 4.40 15.09 30.72
C GLY A 256 4.39 13.57 30.68
N ILE A 257 5.52 12.89 30.46
CA ILE A 257 5.58 11.41 30.60
C ILE A 257 5.91 11.02 32.04
N THR A 258 5.03 10.22 32.59
CA THR A 258 5.22 9.57 33.89
C THR A 258 5.61 8.12 33.68
N THR A 259 6.70 7.70 34.28
CA THR A 259 7.16 6.31 34.25
C THR A 259 6.81 5.58 35.53
N LEU A 260 6.23 4.41 35.40
CA LEU A 260 6.03 3.44 36.49
C LEU A 260 7.04 2.32 36.29
N GLU A 261 7.79 2.02 37.35
CA GLU A 261 8.76 0.94 37.37
C GLU A 261 8.36 -0.10 38.39
N ASN A 262 8.32 -1.35 37.99
CA ASN A 262 8.30 -2.49 38.91
C ASN A 262 9.76 -2.84 39.18
N GLU A 263 10.27 -2.46 40.38
CA GLU A 263 11.69 -2.63 40.74
C GLU A 263 12.07 -4.11 40.90
N ASP A 264 11.09 -5.02 41.10
CA ASP A 264 11.37 -6.46 41.23
C ASP A 264 11.65 -7.13 39.88
N THR A 265 11.00 -6.68 38.82
CA THR A 265 11.12 -7.23 37.45
C THR A 265 11.90 -6.35 36.52
N GLY A 266 12.21 -5.11 36.90
CA GLY A 266 12.82 -4.10 36.04
C GLY A 266 11.89 -3.60 34.93
N THR A 267 10.63 -4.00 34.93
CA THR A 267 9.67 -3.58 33.87
C THR A 267 9.23 -2.16 34.07
N LYS A 268 9.15 -1.40 32.97
CA LYS A 268 8.72 0.01 32.95
C LYS A 268 7.50 0.18 32.08
N GLU A 269 6.55 0.96 32.57
CA GLU A 269 5.38 1.41 31.81
C GLU A 269 5.37 2.94 31.78
N HIS A 270 5.07 3.50 30.61
CA HIS A 270 5.12 4.95 30.41
C HIS A 270 3.71 5.47 30.09
N PHE A 271 3.36 6.61 30.68
CA PHE A 271 2.06 7.24 30.48
C PHE A 271 2.23 8.73 30.21
N TYR A 272 1.66 9.20 29.10
CA TYR A 272 1.50 10.61 28.85
C TYR A 272 0.25 11.13 29.55
N LYS A 273 0.40 12.08 30.48
CA LYS A 273 -0.72 12.59 31.29
C LYS A 273 -1.15 13.97 30.81
N VAL A 274 -2.45 14.17 30.69
CA VAL A 274 -3.06 15.48 30.41
C VAL A 274 -4.12 15.75 31.43
N GLN A 275 -4.06 16.94 32.05
CA GLN A 275 -5.00 17.38 33.05
C GLN A 275 -5.97 18.40 32.46
N TYR A 276 -7.25 18.28 32.83
CA TYR A 276 -8.32 19.19 32.46
C TYR A 276 -9.17 19.51 33.68
N THR A 277 -9.37 20.80 33.97
CA THR A 277 -10.23 21.25 35.06
C THR A 277 -11.62 21.57 34.56
N SER A 278 -12.63 20.90 35.09
CA SER A 278 -14.05 21.12 34.76
C SER A 278 -14.74 21.91 35.85
N ALA A 279 -15.39 23.00 35.48
CA ALA A 279 -16.27 23.71 36.40
C ALA A 279 -17.57 22.93 36.64
N PHE A 280 -18.13 23.06 37.86
CA PHE A 280 -19.39 22.47 38.29
C PHE A 280 -20.30 23.53 38.92
N ASN A 281 -21.43 23.73 38.29
CA ASN A 281 -22.42 24.74 38.74
C ASN A 281 -23.66 24.12 39.40
N GLY A 282 -23.60 22.81 39.75
CA GLY A 282 -24.67 22.07 40.38
C GLY A 282 -24.47 21.94 41.90
N THR A 283 -25.33 21.15 42.51
CA THR A 283 -25.21 20.72 43.93
C THR A 283 -25.01 19.20 43.97
N GLU A 284 -24.08 18.76 44.77
CA GLU A 284 -23.86 17.33 45.10
C GLU A 284 -23.62 17.21 46.59
N GLU A 285 -24.48 16.52 47.31
CA GLU A 285 -24.36 16.39 48.76
C GLU A 285 -23.05 15.77 49.22
N ARG A 286 -22.52 14.87 48.42
CA ARG A 286 -21.23 14.20 48.68
C ARG A 286 -20.02 15.03 48.26
N ARG A 287 -20.24 16.21 47.69
CA ARG A 287 -19.21 17.16 47.25
C ARG A 287 -19.64 18.59 47.60
N PRO A 288 -19.93 18.87 48.88
CA PRO A 288 -20.39 20.18 49.26
C PRO A 288 -19.30 21.23 49.01
N ASN A 289 -19.69 22.38 48.52
CA ASN A 289 -18.82 23.54 48.26
C ASN A 289 -17.74 23.35 47.15
N LEU A 290 -17.84 22.29 46.33
CA LEU A 290 -16.97 22.11 45.15
C LEU A 290 -17.58 22.77 43.93
N SER A 291 -16.84 23.70 43.31
CA SER A 291 -17.21 24.36 42.05
C SER A 291 -16.43 23.86 40.85
N GLN A 292 -15.49 22.97 41.06
CA GLN A 292 -14.66 22.42 39.98
C GLN A 292 -14.06 21.05 40.33
N THR A 293 -13.68 20.29 39.31
CA THR A 293 -12.99 19.00 39.48
C THR A 293 -11.95 18.83 38.39
N ASP A 294 -10.86 18.16 38.74
CA ASP A 294 -9.80 17.81 37.81
C ASP A 294 -10.08 16.44 37.17
N ILE A 295 -9.89 16.37 35.87
CA ILE A 295 -9.94 15.13 35.08
C ILE A 295 -8.54 14.93 34.52
N VAL A 296 -7.92 13.79 34.79
CA VAL A 296 -6.62 13.41 34.22
C VAL A 296 -6.82 12.28 33.27
N LEU A 297 -6.40 12.48 32.02
CA LEU A 297 -6.30 11.41 31.05
C LEU A 297 -4.86 10.92 30.98
N ALA A 298 -4.64 9.61 31.12
CA ALA A 298 -3.31 9.03 31.01
C ALA A 298 -3.26 8.01 29.86
N PHE A 299 -2.42 8.29 28.89
CA PHE A 299 -2.26 7.55 27.66
C PHE A 299 -1.04 6.65 27.74
N PRO A 300 -1.19 5.30 27.68
CA PRO A 300 -0.04 4.41 27.71
C PRO A 300 0.78 4.54 26.41
N VAL A 301 2.06 4.74 26.59
CA VAL A 301 3.03 4.91 25.50
C VAL A 301 4.26 4.04 25.73
N GLU A 302 4.97 3.70 24.67
CA GLU A 302 6.24 2.98 24.75
C GLU A 302 7.29 3.63 23.86
N LEU A 303 8.55 3.50 24.24
CA LEU A 303 9.67 4.01 23.47
C LEU A 303 10.22 2.89 22.57
N VAL A 304 9.93 2.97 21.27
CA VAL A 304 10.38 2.01 20.26
C VAL A 304 11.36 2.72 19.32
N SER A 305 12.57 2.21 19.18
CA SER A 305 13.60 2.80 18.30
C SER A 305 13.75 4.33 18.49
N ASN A 306 13.80 4.76 19.75
CA ASN A 306 13.88 6.17 20.14
C ASN A 306 12.67 7.04 19.74
N THR A 307 11.51 6.42 19.49
CA THR A 307 10.27 7.12 19.13
C THR A 307 9.13 6.70 20.05
N TRP A 308 8.37 7.68 20.57
CA TRP A 308 7.19 7.41 21.41
C TRP A 308 6.02 6.94 20.54
N THR A 309 5.50 5.77 20.89
CA THR A 309 4.37 5.14 20.21
C THR A 309 3.23 4.83 21.18
N PRO A 310 1.95 4.93 20.75
CA PRO A 310 0.84 4.51 21.57
C PRO A 310 0.89 3.00 21.82
N ARG A 311 0.58 2.61 23.05
CA ARG A 311 0.37 1.22 23.46
C ARG A 311 -1.07 1.01 23.94
N PRO A 312 -2.07 1.07 23.04
CA PRO A 312 -3.46 1.00 23.44
C PRO A 312 -3.77 -0.35 24.07
N LYS A 313 -4.27 -0.33 25.30
CA LYS A 313 -4.76 -1.49 26.03
C LYS A 313 -5.98 -1.09 26.86
N GLN A 314 -6.89 -2.04 27.11
CA GLN A 314 -8.05 -1.76 27.93
C GLN A 314 -7.63 -1.60 29.40
N LEU A 315 -7.84 -0.41 29.94
CA LEU A 315 -7.39 -0.01 31.25
C LEU A 315 -8.58 0.30 32.18
N HIS A 316 -8.31 0.29 33.50
CA HIS A 316 -9.28 0.70 34.51
C HIS A 316 -9.49 2.21 34.47
N THR A 317 -10.68 2.66 34.84
CA THR A 317 -10.95 4.04 35.25
C THR A 317 -10.64 4.20 36.73
N TYR A 318 -10.24 5.36 37.15
CA TYR A 318 -9.77 5.64 38.50
C TYR A 318 -10.59 6.74 39.18
N ALA A 319 -10.90 6.55 40.44
CA ALA A 319 -11.21 7.60 41.39
C ALA A 319 -10.13 7.54 42.48
N TYR A 320 -8.91 7.94 42.12
CA TYR A 320 -7.62 7.69 42.77
C TYR A 320 -7.28 6.20 42.87
N LEU A 321 -8.25 5.36 43.23
CA LEU A 321 -8.15 3.90 43.19
C LEU A 321 -8.81 3.32 41.94
N PRO A 322 -8.41 2.12 41.50
CA PRO A 322 -9.01 1.49 40.36
C PRO A 322 -10.46 1.14 40.58
N LEU A 323 -11.34 1.51 39.66
CA LEU A 323 -12.76 1.14 39.66
C LEU A 323 -12.98 -0.06 38.73
N GLY A 324 -13.42 0.17 37.49
CA GLY A 324 -13.71 -0.86 36.53
C GLY A 324 -13.09 -0.56 35.16
N LYS A 325 -13.14 -1.53 34.25
CA LYS A 325 -12.76 -1.35 32.83
C LYS A 325 -14.00 -0.98 32.04
N PHE A 326 -14.10 0.26 31.61
CA PHE A 326 -15.28 0.80 30.91
C PHE A 326 -15.07 0.99 29.40
N GLY A 327 -14.10 0.27 28.85
CA GLY A 327 -13.88 0.19 27.40
C GLY A 327 -13.00 1.29 26.82
N PHE A 328 -12.32 2.09 27.62
CA PHE A 328 -11.31 3.05 27.15
C PHE A 328 -9.96 2.37 26.97
N GLN A 329 -9.20 2.83 25.97
CA GLN A 329 -7.82 2.40 25.73
C GLN A 329 -6.78 3.36 26.34
N PHE A 330 -7.23 4.22 27.20
CA PHE A 330 -6.48 5.15 28.04
C PHE A 330 -7.14 5.19 29.40
N ILE A 331 -6.44 5.70 30.38
CA ILE A 331 -6.97 5.81 31.74
C ILE A 331 -7.72 7.13 31.88
N VAL A 332 -8.88 7.07 32.53
CA VAL A 332 -9.62 8.25 33.01
C VAL A 332 -9.53 8.27 34.49
N GLN A 333 -8.96 9.31 35.07
CA GLN A 333 -8.95 9.62 36.49
C GLN A 333 -9.75 10.89 36.74
N ALA A 334 -10.72 10.80 37.64
CA ALA A 334 -11.43 12.00 38.12
C ALA A 334 -11.92 11.72 39.57
N ASP A 335 -12.36 12.77 40.26
CA ASP A 335 -12.97 12.64 41.57
C ASP A 335 -14.42 12.14 41.50
N PHE A 336 -14.60 10.92 40.98
CA PHE A 336 -15.92 10.30 40.86
C PHE A 336 -16.55 10.05 42.22
N VAL A 337 -17.80 10.41 42.32
CA VAL A 337 -18.67 9.90 43.39
C VAL A 337 -18.95 8.42 43.12
N THR A 338 -18.55 7.55 44.05
CA THR A 338 -18.67 6.10 43.90
C THR A 338 -19.87 5.57 44.67
N THR A 339 -20.33 4.38 44.29
CA THR A 339 -21.28 3.58 45.08
C THR A 339 -20.71 3.27 46.45
N SER A 340 -21.57 2.81 47.42
CA SER A 340 -21.17 2.56 48.80
C SER A 340 -20.01 1.56 48.95
N ASN A 341 -19.93 0.57 48.03
CA ASN A 341 -18.84 -0.41 48.01
C ASN A 341 -17.59 0.08 47.28
N ARG A 342 -17.59 1.32 46.75
CA ARG A 342 -16.51 1.95 45.98
C ARG A 342 -15.99 1.14 44.76
N GLN A 343 -16.80 0.23 44.22
CA GLN A 343 -16.41 -0.61 43.07
C GLN A 343 -16.91 -0.08 41.72
N SER A 344 -17.86 0.86 41.77
CA SER A 344 -18.43 1.47 40.56
C SER A 344 -18.71 2.96 40.77
N VAL A 345 -18.89 3.65 39.68
CA VAL A 345 -19.29 5.05 39.63
C VAL A 345 -20.80 5.11 39.88
N ASP A 346 -21.26 6.05 40.70
CA ASP A 346 -22.68 6.40 40.83
C ASP A 346 -23.11 7.21 39.58
N GLU A 347 -23.68 6.51 38.59
CA GLU A 347 -24.01 7.10 37.28
C GLU A 347 -25.14 8.14 37.36
N ASP A 348 -25.92 8.14 38.40
CA ASP A 348 -27.05 9.08 38.63
C ASP A 348 -26.62 10.39 39.29
N SER A 349 -25.42 10.47 39.85
CA SER A 349 -24.86 11.68 40.47
C SER A 349 -24.76 12.83 39.48
N PRO A 350 -25.27 14.04 39.80
CA PRO A 350 -25.10 15.24 38.97
C PRO A 350 -23.60 15.60 38.79
N TRP A 351 -22.79 15.39 39.78
CA TRP A 351 -21.35 15.57 39.72
C TRP A 351 -20.69 14.67 38.69
N ASN A 352 -21.01 13.37 38.71
CA ASN A 352 -20.49 12.41 37.74
C ASN A 352 -21.02 12.68 36.33
N THR A 353 -22.27 13.14 36.21
CA THR A 353 -22.82 13.59 34.94
C THR A 353 -22.02 14.77 34.35
N ASN A 354 -21.58 15.70 35.21
CA ASN A 354 -20.71 16.81 34.78
C ASN A 354 -19.33 16.31 34.32
N ILE A 355 -18.72 15.38 35.08
CA ILE A 355 -17.46 14.73 34.68
C ILE A 355 -17.62 14.05 33.32
N ALA A 356 -18.70 13.30 33.10
CA ALA A 356 -18.97 12.60 31.85
C ALA A 356 -19.10 13.56 30.66
N ARG A 357 -19.69 14.74 30.88
CA ARG A 357 -19.80 15.80 29.83
C ARG A 357 -18.45 16.47 29.55
N ALA A 358 -17.57 16.51 30.54
CA ALA A 358 -16.25 17.16 30.45
C ALA A 358 -15.16 16.27 29.86
N ILE A 359 -15.19 14.93 30.09
CA ILE A 359 -14.21 13.99 29.54
C ILE A 359 -14.03 14.14 28.01
N PRO A 360 -15.08 14.29 27.18
CA PRO A 360 -14.92 14.55 25.75
C PRO A 360 -14.11 15.81 25.43
N GLN A 361 -14.22 16.87 26.21
CA GLN A 361 -13.40 18.07 26.01
C GLN A 361 -11.97 17.83 26.48
N ALA A 362 -11.78 17.18 27.62
CA ALA A 362 -10.46 16.80 28.11
C ALA A 362 -9.69 15.97 27.06
N PHE A 363 -10.38 15.08 26.33
CA PHE A 363 -9.77 14.31 25.25
C PHE A 363 -9.37 15.20 24.06
N VAL A 364 -10.21 16.14 23.68
CA VAL A 364 -9.86 17.11 22.60
C VAL A 364 -8.63 17.93 22.99
N ASP A 365 -8.56 18.38 24.25
CA ASP A 365 -7.42 19.14 24.76
C ASP A 365 -6.15 18.27 24.81
N ALA A 366 -6.29 16.99 25.12
CA ALA A 366 -5.20 16.00 25.03
C ALA A 366 -4.69 15.87 23.59
N VAL A 367 -5.58 15.78 22.60
CA VAL A 367 -5.20 15.74 21.19
C VAL A 367 -4.49 17.03 20.78
N ALA A 368 -4.97 18.20 21.26
CA ALA A 368 -4.30 19.46 21.01
C ALA A 368 -2.89 19.49 21.66
N ALA A 369 -2.73 18.86 22.84
CA ALA A 369 -1.42 18.72 23.47
C ALA A 369 -0.49 17.81 22.67
N PHE A 370 -0.97 16.65 22.18
CA PHE A 370 -0.20 15.78 21.29
C PHE A 370 0.28 16.52 20.04
N ASN A 371 -0.53 17.40 19.49
CA ASN A 371 -0.22 18.13 18.27
C ASN A 371 0.71 19.33 18.49
N ARG A 372 0.71 19.96 19.72
CA ARG A 372 1.53 21.13 20.03
C ARG A 372 2.90 20.81 20.60
N VAL A 373 2.98 19.81 21.48
CA VAL A 373 4.22 19.53 22.26
C VAL A 373 5.28 18.88 21.37
N PHE A 374 4.88 18.35 20.21
CA PHE A 374 5.73 17.46 19.44
C PHE A 374 5.96 17.83 17.96
N PRO A 375 5.85 19.09 17.54
CA PRO A 375 5.91 19.39 16.12
C PRO A 375 7.28 19.12 15.47
N ASP A 376 8.39 19.23 16.21
CA ASP A 376 9.74 19.31 15.62
C ASP A 376 10.72 18.21 16.02
N SER A 377 10.37 17.25 16.90
CA SER A 377 11.25 16.14 17.20
C SER A 377 10.81 14.88 16.48
N ALA A 378 11.73 14.20 15.80
CA ALA A 378 11.47 12.90 15.16
C ALA A 378 10.91 11.87 16.15
N GLN A 379 11.23 11.99 17.44
CA GLN A 379 10.77 11.13 18.51
C GLN A 379 9.26 11.24 18.78
N SER A 380 8.68 12.38 18.50
CA SER A 380 7.30 12.73 18.89
C SER A 380 6.36 12.90 17.70
N ALA A 381 6.88 13.15 16.52
CA ALA A 381 6.09 13.30 15.30
C ALA A 381 5.15 12.10 15.07
N GLN A 382 5.55 10.91 15.49
CA GLN A 382 4.74 9.70 15.35
C GLN A 382 3.54 9.71 16.30
N LEU A 383 3.69 10.16 17.56
CA LEU A 383 2.60 10.19 18.51
C LEU A 383 1.47 11.12 18.08
N SER A 384 1.80 12.26 17.47
CA SER A 384 0.82 13.21 16.91
C SER A 384 -0.02 12.60 15.77
N LYS A 385 0.47 11.53 15.11
CA LYS A 385 -0.22 10.81 14.03
C LYS A 385 -0.90 9.53 14.50
N THR A 386 -0.47 8.98 15.64
CA THR A 386 -0.91 7.67 16.12
C THR A 386 -1.85 7.72 17.32
N TRP A 387 -2.08 8.89 17.94
CA TRP A 387 -3.04 9.04 19.05
C TRP A 387 -4.43 8.50 18.72
N LEU A 388 -4.79 8.46 17.45
CA LEU A 388 -6.04 7.87 16.93
C LEU A 388 -6.22 6.41 17.38
N MET A 389 -5.13 5.70 17.67
CA MET A 389 -5.18 4.32 18.15
C MET A 389 -5.89 4.20 19.49
N PHE A 390 -5.92 5.27 20.33
CA PHE A 390 -6.66 5.29 21.60
C PHE A 390 -8.19 5.32 21.43
N LEU A 391 -8.67 5.66 20.22
CA LEU A 391 -10.09 5.60 19.85
C LEU A 391 -10.52 4.23 19.32
N GLY A 392 -9.65 3.24 19.33
CA GLY A 392 -9.86 1.92 18.76
C GLY A 392 -11.20 1.30 19.19
N VAL A 393 -11.77 0.51 18.29
CA VAL A 393 -13.06 -0.15 18.50
C VAL A 393 -12.87 -1.29 19.47
N THR A 394 -13.15 -1.03 20.76
CA THR A 394 -13.28 -2.08 21.74
C THR A 394 -14.76 -2.37 22.00
N SER A 395 -15.04 -3.64 22.28
CA SER A 395 -16.35 -4.16 22.59
C SER A 395 -16.99 -3.43 23.77
N ALA A 396 -18.32 -3.39 23.77
CA ALA A 396 -19.27 -3.12 24.85
C ALA A 396 -18.79 -2.29 26.07
N ALA A 397 -19.06 -0.99 26.05
CA ALA A 397 -19.17 -0.25 27.30
C ALA A 397 -20.32 -0.85 28.14
N PRO A 398 -20.14 -1.04 29.46
CA PRO A 398 -21.08 -1.78 30.28
C PRO A 398 -22.42 -1.06 30.45
N SER A 399 -22.47 0.27 30.30
CA SER A 399 -23.70 1.06 30.43
C SER A 399 -23.84 2.13 29.38
N GLU A 400 -24.99 2.77 29.33
CA GLU A 400 -25.24 3.90 28.42
C GLU A 400 -24.41 5.13 28.83
N TYR A 401 -24.18 5.37 30.07
CA TYR A 401 -23.32 6.44 30.60
C TYR A 401 -21.95 6.43 29.94
N TRP A 402 -21.24 5.32 29.94
CA TRP A 402 -19.91 5.19 29.34
C TRP A 402 -19.94 5.21 27.83
N ARG A 403 -20.99 4.68 27.23
CA ARG A 403 -21.20 4.77 25.77
C ARG A 403 -21.37 6.22 25.32
N ASN A 404 -22.11 7.02 26.10
CA ASN A 404 -22.35 8.43 25.79
C ASN A 404 -21.08 9.28 25.89
N ILE A 405 -20.19 8.99 26.83
CA ILE A 405 -18.86 9.62 26.89
C ILE A 405 -18.08 9.35 25.59
N ARG A 406 -18.02 8.09 25.14
CA ARG A 406 -17.32 7.74 23.88
C ARG A 406 -17.94 8.40 22.66
N LYS A 407 -19.26 8.39 22.54
CA LYS A 407 -19.96 9.12 21.48
C LYS A 407 -19.66 10.62 21.53
N GLY A 408 -19.60 11.17 22.74
CA GLY A 408 -19.24 12.57 22.98
C GLY A 408 -17.83 12.94 22.49
N ILE A 409 -16.85 12.08 22.76
CA ILE A 409 -15.47 12.26 22.25
C ILE A 409 -15.48 12.32 20.73
N VAL A 410 -16.04 11.31 20.04
CA VAL A 410 -16.13 11.27 18.58
C VAL A 410 -16.87 12.49 18.03
N LYS A 411 -18.02 12.86 18.63
CA LYS A 411 -18.81 14.03 18.19
C LYS A 411 -18.03 15.34 18.27
N ARG A 412 -17.25 15.53 19.34
CA ARG A 412 -16.44 16.76 19.51
C ARG A 412 -15.25 16.77 18.54
N LEU A 413 -14.53 15.65 18.38
CA LEU A 413 -13.41 15.52 17.45
C LEU A 413 -13.82 15.81 16.00
N LYS A 414 -15.03 15.38 15.60
CA LYS A 414 -15.57 15.69 14.25
C LYS A 414 -15.73 17.20 13.96
N ARG A 415 -15.80 18.03 15.00
CA ARG A 415 -16.02 19.47 14.90
C ARG A 415 -14.80 20.31 15.17
N ARG A 416 -13.63 19.69 15.31
CA ARG A 416 -12.39 20.36 15.65
C ARG A 416 -11.31 20.05 14.62
N ASP A 417 -10.42 20.99 14.40
CA ASP A 417 -9.30 20.85 13.49
C ASP A 417 -8.19 20.04 14.17
N VAL A 418 -8.32 18.72 14.12
CA VAL A 418 -7.45 17.78 14.83
C VAL A 418 -6.65 16.85 13.91
N ILE A 419 -7.01 16.79 12.64
CA ILE A 419 -6.32 15.97 11.66
C ILE A 419 -5.44 16.82 10.78
N GLN A 420 -4.17 16.46 10.68
CA GLN A 420 -3.22 17.18 9.84
C GLN A 420 -3.48 16.88 8.36
N THR A 421 -3.54 17.94 7.57
CA THR A 421 -3.66 17.89 6.12
C THR A 421 -2.31 17.63 5.46
N ARG A 422 -2.28 17.34 4.19
CA ARG A 422 -1.05 17.23 3.41
C ARG A 422 -0.24 18.52 3.34
N SER A 423 -0.90 19.69 3.45
CA SER A 423 -0.22 21.00 3.53
C SER A 423 0.43 21.26 4.88
N GLY A 424 0.24 20.38 5.88
CA GLY A 424 0.76 20.57 7.24
C GLY A 424 -0.19 21.32 8.19
N SER A 425 -1.25 21.94 7.69
CA SER A 425 -2.30 22.57 8.49
C SER A 425 -3.19 21.51 9.15
N TYR A 426 -4.05 21.91 10.08
CA TYR A 426 -5.04 21.04 10.71
C TYR A 426 -6.44 21.39 10.23
N ALA A 427 -7.28 20.35 10.05
CA ALA A 427 -8.68 20.50 9.64
C ALA A 427 -9.58 19.50 10.36
N SER A 428 -10.88 19.73 10.29
CA SER A 428 -11.88 18.86 10.89
C SER A 428 -12.02 17.56 10.07
N PRO A 429 -12.12 16.38 10.71
CA PRO A 429 -12.16 15.11 10.00
C PRO A 429 -13.19 15.00 8.87
N PRO A 430 -14.46 15.50 9.01
CA PRO A 430 -15.43 15.40 7.94
C PRO A 430 -15.15 16.27 6.70
N SER A 431 -14.28 17.26 6.83
CA SER A 431 -13.87 18.09 5.69
C SER A 431 -12.73 17.50 4.87
N LEU A 432 -12.19 16.33 5.31
CA LEU A 432 -11.02 15.71 4.72
C LEU A 432 -11.37 14.42 4.00
N MET A 433 -10.61 14.15 2.95
CA MET A 433 -10.61 12.89 2.21
C MET A 433 -9.32 12.11 2.48
N PHE A 434 -9.45 10.81 2.63
CA PHE A 434 -8.32 9.91 2.77
C PHE A 434 -8.09 9.13 1.46
N LEU A 435 -7.04 9.49 0.73
CA LEU A 435 -6.75 8.95 -0.59
C LEU A 435 -5.55 7.99 -0.58
N SER A 436 -5.64 6.91 0.18
CA SER A 436 -4.54 5.94 0.28
C SER A 436 -4.18 5.26 -1.05
N TRP A 437 -5.13 5.15 -1.97
CA TRP A 437 -5.00 4.49 -3.26
C TRP A 437 -5.06 5.45 -4.47
N ALA A 438 -5.47 6.71 -4.26
CA ALA A 438 -5.60 7.71 -5.33
C ALA A 438 -4.37 8.63 -5.37
N LYS A 439 -3.19 8.04 -5.55
CA LYS A 439 -1.89 8.73 -5.62
C LYS A 439 -1.24 8.48 -6.97
N ASP A 440 -0.47 9.45 -7.44
CA ASP A 440 0.47 9.24 -8.51
C ASP A 440 1.73 8.49 -8.03
N ARG A 441 2.72 8.31 -8.91
CA ARG A 441 3.97 7.60 -8.58
C ARG A 441 4.81 8.32 -7.53
N ASP A 442 4.66 9.63 -7.43
CA ASP A 442 5.39 10.47 -6.48
C ASP A 442 4.65 10.57 -5.14
N GLY A 443 3.48 9.91 -5.04
CA GLY A 443 2.64 9.90 -3.85
C GLY A 443 1.74 11.12 -3.70
N GLU A 444 1.63 11.98 -4.73
CA GLU A 444 0.77 13.14 -4.75
C GLU A 444 -0.69 12.78 -5.15
N PRO A 445 -1.71 13.45 -4.60
CA PRO A 445 -3.10 13.19 -4.96
C PRO A 445 -3.36 13.54 -6.43
N ILE A 446 -4.16 12.70 -7.08
CA ILE A 446 -4.56 12.91 -8.47
C ILE A 446 -5.57 14.05 -8.62
N PHE A 447 -6.40 14.26 -7.60
CA PHE A 447 -7.45 15.30 -7.61
C PHE A 447 -7.19 16.39 -6.57
N GLY A 448 -7.57 17.61 -6.88
CA GLY A 448 -7.71 18.74 -5.98
C GLY A 448 -6.43 19.32 -5.41
N SER A 449 -6.58 20.23 -4.45
CA SER A 449 -5.49 20.87 -3.72
C SER A 449 -5.18 20.11 -2.43
N ASN A 450 -3.95 20.22 -1.95
CA ASN A 450 -3.43 19.52 -0.77
C ASN A 450 -4.19 19.80 0.55
N ASN A 451 -5.05 20.82 0.60
CA ASN A 451 -5.75 21.22 1.82
C ASN A 451 -6.94 20.33 2.20
N GLY A 452 -7.52 19.62 1.24
CA GLY A 452 -8.66 18.71 1.46
C GLY A 452 -8.27 17.27 1.79
N TYR A 453 -6.99 16.96 1.92
CA TYR A 453 -6.53 15.59 2.10
C TYR A 453 -5.78 15.35 3.39
N VAL A 454 -6.02 14.18 3.97
CA VAL A 454 -5.28 13.70 5.15
C VAL A 454 -3.80 13.55 4.81
N SER A 455 -2.93 13.97 5.71
CA SER A 455 -1.49 13.84 5.56
C SER A 455 -1.09 12.37 5.31
N SER A 456 -0.16 12.15 4.37
CA SER A 456 0.40 10.83 4.10
C SER A 456 1.20 10.23 5.27
N ALA A 457 1.51 11.03 6.29
CA ALA A 457 2.19 10.59 7.49
C ALA A 457 1.31 9.74 8.42
N TYR A 458 -0.03 9.68 8.22
CA TYR A 458 -0.88 8.80 9.00
C TYR A 458 -0.72 7.34 8.55
N PRO A 459 -0.38 6.42 9.48
CA PRO A 459 -0.17 5.01 9.15
C PRO A 459 -1.50 4.31 8.81
N ALA A 460 -1.43 3.24 8.04
CA ALA A 460 -2.59 2.45 7.64
C ALA A 460 -3.41 1.90 8.83
N SER A 461 -2.77 1.67 9.97
CA SER A 461 -3.42 1.19 11.20
C SER A 461 -4.51 2.12 11.74
N VAL A 462 -4.47 3.42 11.41
CA VAL A 462 -5.45 4.41 11.88
C VAL A 462 -6.56 4.73 10.86
N HIS A 463 -6.50 4.17 9.64
CA HIS A 463 -7.48 4.48 8.58
C HIS A 463 -8.93 4.20 8.99
N ARG A 464 -9.15 3.09 9.69
CA ARG A 464 -10.49 2.76 10.20
C ARG A 464 -11.02 3.81 11.17
N VAL A 465 -10.16 4.35 12.02
CA VAL A 465 -10.53 5.38 13.00
C VAL A 465 -10.80 6.71 12.32
N LEU A 466 -9.99 7.07 11.32
CA LEU A 466 -10.25 8.25 10.48
C LEU A 466 -11.64 8.18 9.83
N GLY A 467 -12.04 7.02 9.33
CA GLY A 467 -13.40 6.81 8.80
C GLY A 467 -14.49 6.98 9.87
N ILE A 468 -14.29 6.49 11.11
CA ILE A 468 -15.21 6.70 12.22
C ILE A 468 -15.34 8.19 12.56
N LEU A 469 -14.26 8.94 12.46
CA LEU A 469 -14.26 10.39 12.65
C LEU A 469 -14.92 11.15 11.50
N GLY A 470 -15.23 10.49 10.39
CA GLY A 470 -15.92 11.08 9.24
C GLY A 470 -15.00 11.55 8.13
N VAL A 471 -13.72 11.16 8.15
CA VAL A 471 -12.86 11.32 6.97
C VAL A 471 -13.46 10.51 5.84
N GLY A 472 -13.70 11.18 4.70
CA GLY A 472 -14.28 10.56 3.52
C GLY A 472 -13.28 9.64 2.82
N THR A 473 -13.81 8.63 2.16
CA THR A 473 -13.07 7.87 1.16
C THR A 473 -13.63 8.21 -0.22
N PRO A 474 -12.79 8.33 -1.25
CA PRO A 474 -13.30 8.57 -2.59
C PRO A 474 -14.33 7.51 -2.97
N ASP A 475 -15.51 7.95 -3.32
CA ASP A 475 -16.55 7.13 -3.92
C ASP A 475 -16.79 7.54 -5.39
N SER A 476 -17.71 6.87 -6.04
CA SER A 476 -18.00 7.12 -7.45
C SER A 476 -18.60 8.51 -7.71
N GLU A 477 -19.37 9.04 -6.79
CA GLU A 477 -20.00 10.37 -6.92
C GLU A 477 -18.93 11.47 -6.77
N TRP A 478 -18.09 11.35 -5.76
CA TRP A 478 -16.99 12.28 -5.55
C TRP A 478 -16.01 12.29 -6.73
N ILE A 479 -15.60 11.09 -7.24
CA ILE A 479 -14.70 11.01 -8.41
C ILE A 479 -15.33 11.70 -9.62
N SER A 480 -16.63 11.50 -9.86
CA SER A 480 -17.33 12.17 -10.97
C SER A 480 -17.31 13.68 -10.84
N THR A 481 -17.52 14.21 -9.62
CA THR A 481 -17.48 15.65 -9.33
C THR A 481 -16.08 16.22 -9.58
N GLU A 482 -15.04 15.59 -9.03
CA GLU A 482 -13.65 16.02 -9.22
C GLU A 482 -13.23 16.02 -10.70
N LEU A 483 -13.63 14.98 -11.46
CA LEU A 483 -13.35 14.92 -12.90
C LEU A 483 -14.05 16.04 -13.67
N GLN A 484 -15.29 16.36 -13.32
CA GLN A 484 -16.04 17.48 -13.91
C GLN A 484 -15.39 18.83 -13.57
N ASP A 485 -14.87 18.99 -12.36
CA ASP A 485 -14.16 20.20 -11.95
C ASP A 485 -12.82 20.34 -12.67
N LEU A 486 -12.07 19.25 -12.84
CA LEU A 486 -10.87 19.24 -13.68
C LEU A 486 -11.17 19.59 -15.14
N GLN A 487 -12.28 19.12 -15.68
CA GLN A 487 -12.72 19.45 -17.03
C GLN A 487 -13.10 20.93 -17.16
N ARG A 488 -13.91 21.45 -16.22
CA ARG A 488 -14.35 22.87 -16.21
C ARG A 488 -13.18 23.84 -16.08
N SER A 489 -12.18 23.49 -15.26
CA SER A 489 -10.97 24.28 -15.07
C SER A 489 -9.96 24.16 -16.22
N GLY A 490 -10.17 23.24 -17.16
CA GLY A 490 -9.20 22.92 -18.21
C GLY A 490 -7.99 22.15 -17.72
N SER A 491 -7.93 21.82 -16.44
CA SER A 491 -6.77 21.17 -15.82
C SER A 491 -6.69 19.67 -16.11
N LEU A 492 -7.75 19.07 -16.68
CA LEU A 492 -7.79 17.63 -17.01
C LEU A 492 -6.74 17.29 -18.07
N HIS A 493 -6.54 18.17 -19.05
CA HIS A 493 -5.64 18.00 -20.17
C HIS A 493 -4.46 18.96 -20.16
N ASP A 494 -4.00 19.34 -18.97
CA ASP A 494 -2.82 20.17 -18.81
C ASP A 494 -1.59 19.46 -19.42
N ARG A 495 -0.82 20.19 -20.24
CA ARG A 495 0.38 19.69 -20.92
C ARG A 495 1.48 19.22 -19.96
N SER A 496 1.46 19.65 -18.72
CA SER A 496 2.39 19.21 -17.68
C SER A 496 2.12 17.77 -17.19
N ARG A 497 0.93 17.22 -17.46
CA ARG A 497 0.55 15.89 -16.97
C ARG A 497 1.17 14.78 -17.79
N SER A 498 1.87 13.88 -17.11
CA SER A 498 2.53 12.73 -17.72
C SER A 498 1.56 11.61 -18.09
N SER A 499 1.94 10.73 -19.00
CA SER A 499 1.21 9.49 -19.32
C SER A 499 1.02 8.61 -18.07
N ALA A 500 1.96 8.66 -17.11
CA ALA A 500 1.87 7.97 -15.83
C ALA A 500 0.73 8.51 -14.97
N TRP A 501 0.51 9.82 -14.95
CA TRP A 501 -0.60 10.43 -14.23
C TRP A 501 -1.97 9.93 -14.75
N TYR A 502 -2.15 9.87 -16.07
CA TYR A 502 -3.40 9.32 -16.66
C TYR A 502 -3.58 7.83 -16.37
N SER A 503 -2.49 7.08 -16.22
CA SER A 503 -2.55 5.67 -15.86
C SER A 503 -3.02 5.47 -14.42
N GLU A 504 -2.55 6.30 -13.48
CA GLU A 504 -3.03 6.29 -12.11
C GLU A 504 -4.46 6.85 -12.01
N LEU A 505 -4.81 7.87 -12.80
CA LEU A 505 -6.20 8.35 -12.89
C LEU A 505 -7.15 7.24 -13.34
N ALA A 506 -6.79 6.48 -14.37
CA ALA A 506 -7.61 5.36 -14.84
C ALA A 506 -7.77 4.27 -13.77
N LYS A 507 -6.73 3.97 -13.02
CA LYS A 507 -6.76 3.06 -11.87
C LYS A 507 -7.73 3.56 -10.79
N VAL A 508 -7.67 4.85 -10.45
CA VAL A 508 -8.56 5.49 -9.48
C VAL A 508 -10.02 5.40 -9.93
N ILE A 509 -10.32 5.74 -11.18
CA ILE A 509 -11.67 5.67 -11.75
C ILE A 509 -12.24 4.24 -11.68
N LEU A 510 -11.41 3.22 -11.86
CA LEU A 510 -11.81 1.81 -11.84
C LEU A 510 -11.85 1.19 -10.43
N THR A 511 -11.25 1.83 -9.43
CA THR A 511 -11.12 1.27 -8.06
C THR A 511 -12.46 1.12 -7.32
N PRO A 512 -13.50 1.95 -7.47
CA PRO A 512 -14.79 1.75 -6.80
C PRO A 512 -15.44 0.37 -7.04
N GLY A 513 -14.81 -0.51 -7.79
CA GLY A 513 -15.19 -1.92 -7.93
C GLY A 513 -16.61 -2.11 -8.45
N LYS A 514 -17.54 -2.60 -7.61
CA LYS A 514 -18.95 -2.79 -8.00
C LYS A 514 -19.65 -1.49 -8.36
N SER A 515 -19.30 -0.38 -7.71
CA SER A 515 -19.85 0.95 -8.01
C SER A 515 -19.38 1.50 -9.35
N ALA A 516 -18.19 1.10 -9.83
CA ALA A 516 -17.70 1.48 -11.15
C ALA A 516 -18.57 0.94 -12.29
N ARG A 517 -19.37 -0.09 -12.04
CA ARG A 517 -20.35 -0.65 -12.98
C ARG A 517 -21.75 -0.09 -12.78
N HIS A 518 -21.94 0.84 -11.83
CA HIS A 518 -23.25 1.46 -11.62
C HIS A 518 -23.60 2.31 -12.85
N PRO A 519 -24.81 2.17 -13.41
CA PRO A 519 -25.18 2.85 -14.66
C PRO A 519 -25.00 4.37 -14.61
N THR A 520 -25.34 5.01 -13.50
CA THR A 520 -25.20 6.45 -13.30
C THR A 520 -23.75 6.91 -13.35
N TYR A 521 -22.83 6.19 -12.67
CA TYR A 521 -21.41 6.52 -12.68
C TYR A 521 -20.81 6.42 -14.07
N THR A 522 -21.05 5.30 -14.75
CA THR A 522 -20.59 5.10 -16.13
C THR A 522 -21.17 6.13 -17.09
N TYR A 523 -22.43 6.52 -16.89
CA TYR A 523 -23.09 7.56 -17.70
C TYR A 523 -22.40 8.92 -17.54
N GLU A 524 -22.04 9.32 -16.31
CA GLU A 524 -21.34 10.58 -16.08
C GLU A 524 -19.91 10.54 -16.66
N LEU A 525 -19.19 9.44 -16.49
CA LEU A 525 -17.86 9.28 -17.10
C LEU A 525 -17.87 9.40 -18.62
N ARG A 526 -18.92 8.94 -19.28
CA ARG A 526 -19.07 9.01 -20.74
C ARG A 526 -19.14 10.43 -21.30
N LYS A 527 -19.48 11.41 -20.48
CA LYS A 527 -19.54 12.84 -20.85
C LYS A 527 -18.18 13.53 -20.76
N ILE A 528 -17.20 12.90 -20.11
CA ILE A 528 -15.90 13.47 -19.86
C ILE A 528 -14.91 12.98 -20.94
N PRO A 529 -14.11 13.89 -21.54
CA PRO A 529 -13.15 13.51 -22.58
C PRO A 529 -11.93 12.78 -21.96
N LEU A 530 -12.08 11.48 -21.76
CA LEU A 530 -11.07 10.61 -21.14
C LEU A 530 -10.27 9.78 -22.12
N ILE A 531 -10.62 9.80 -23.42
CA ILE A 531 -10.04 8.95 -24.44
C ILE A 531 -9.10 9.78 -25.31
N PRO A 532 -7.79 9.64 -25.20
CA PRO A 532 -6.85 10.30 -26.11
C PRO A 532 -6.85 9.60 -27.47
N LEU A 533 -6.89 10.38 -28.53
CA LEU A 533 -6.86 9.91 -29.91
C LEU A 533 -5.45 10.08 -30.50
N VAL A 534 -5.17 9.33 -31.55
CA VAL A 534 -3.88 9.36 -32.27
C VAL A 534 -3.55 10.75 -32.83
N ASP A 535 -4.56 11.57 -33.15
CA ASP A 535 -4.40 12.96 -33.62
C ASP A 535 -4.03 13.97 -32.52
N GLY A 536 -3.90 13.50 -31.26
CA GLY A 536 -3.61 14.33 -30.11
C GLY A 536 -4.82 14.98 -29.45
N LEU A 537 -6.03 14.77 -29.98
CA LEU A 537 -7.26 15.25 -29.39
C LEU A 537 -7.77 14.31 -28.30
N TRP A 538 -8.61 14.85 -27.43
CA TRP A 538 -9.30 14.05 -26.41
C TRP A 538 -10.77 13.93 -26.74
N SER A 539 -11.29 12.71 -26.65
CA SER A 539 -12.68 12.41 -26.97
C SER A 539 -13.47 11.92 -25.74
N VAL A 540 -14.77 12.21 -25.79
CA VAL A 540 -15.76 11.57 -24.92
C VAL A 540 -16.02 10.14 -25.37
N ALA A 541 -16.87 9.41 -24.65
CA ALA A 541 -17.23 8.04 -25.00
C ALA A 541 -17.80 7.92 -26.41
N PRO A 542 -17.51 6.82 -27.13
CA PRO A 542 -18.01 6.58 -28.49
C PRO A 542 -19.53 6.50 -28.53
N THR A 543 -20.09 6.93 -29.66
CA THR A 543 -21.51 6.76 -30.00
C THR A 543 -21.67 5.80 -31.19
N VAL A 544 -22.89 5.52 -31.58
CA VAL A 544 -23.16 4.69 -32.75
C VAL A 544 -22.68 5.39 -34.05
N SER A 545 -22.81 6.71 -34.10
CA SER A 545 -22.39 7.53 -35.25
C SER A 545 -20.89 7.86 -35.25
N THR A 546 -20.23 7.84 -34.09
CA THR A 546 -18.81 8.16 -33.93
C THR A 546 -18.11 7.06 -33.12
N PRO A 547 -17.90 5.87 -33.69
CA PRO A 547 -17.21 4.79 -33.02
C PRO A 547 -15.72 5.12 -32.84
N ILE A 548 -15.16 4.71 -31.70
CA ILE A 548 -13.73 4.81 -31.40
C ILE A 548 -13.18 3.39 -31.24
N TYR A 549 -12.02 3.15 -31.79
CA TYR A 549 -11.43 1.82 -31.82
C TYR A 549 -10.05 1.80 -31.18
N PHE A 550 -9.66 0.63 -30.67
CA PHE A 550 -8.28 0.39 -30.28
C PHE A 550 -7.34 0.40 -31.48
N PRO A 551 -6.07 0.81 -31.30
CA PRO A 551 -5.14 1.00 -32.42
C PRO A 551 -4.62 -0.30 -33.03
N GLN A 552 -5.04 -1.46 -32.54
CA GLN A 552 -4.63 -2.78 -33.01
C GLN A 552 -5.84 -3.64 -33.38
N SER A 553 -5.67 -4.42 -34.45
CA SER A 553 -6.60 -5.46 -34.88
C SER A 553 -5.80 -6.66 -35.38
N LEU A 554 -6.21 -7.87 -35.04
CA LEU A 554 -5.47 -9.12 -35.35
C LEU A 554 -4.00 -9.13 -34.88
N GLY A 555 -3.68 -8.39 -33.79
CA GLY A 555 -2.29 -8.25 -33.33
C GLY A 555 -1.42 -7.30 -34.15
N ALA A 556 -1.95 -6.69 -35.21
CA ALA A 556 -1.26 -5.69 -36.02
C ALA A 556 -1.80 -4.27 -35.75
N ARG A 557 -0.93 -3.27 -35.89
CA ARG A 557 -1.31 -1.86 -35.81
C ARG A 557 -2.22 -1.47 -36.95
N ILE A 558 -3.32 -0.76 -36.65
CA ILE A 558 -4.17 -0.18 -37.67
C ILE A 558 -3.41 0.98 -38.33
N PRO A 559 -3.31 1.03 -39.68
CA PRO A 559 -2.58 2.09 -40.36
C PRO A 559 -3.21 3.48 -40.13
N SER A 560 -2.35 4.50 -40.15
CA SER A 560 -2.78 5.90 -40.14
C SER A 560 -3.42 6.30 -41.49
N GLY A 561 -4.07 7.49 -41.51
CA GLY A 561 -4.71 8.02 -42.69
C GLY A 561 -6.10 7.48 -43.04
N LEU A 562 -6.57 6.50 -42.29
CA LEU A 562 -7.95 5.99 -42.41
C LEU A 562 -8.96 6.87 -41.66
N PRO A 563 -10.22 6.99 -42.09
CA PRO A 563 -11.26 7.77 -41.45
C PRO A 563 -11.80 7.05 -40.20
N LEU A 564 -10.88 6.58 -39.31
CA LEU A 564 -11.20 5.85 -38.09
C LEU A 564 -10.67 6.66 -36.91
N LEU A 565 -11.50 6.82 -35.86
CA LEU A 565 -11.06 7.38 -34.61
C LEU A 565 -10.35 6.28 -33.81
N LEU A 566 -9.05 6.41 -33.67
CA LEU A 566 -8.20 5.45 -32.98
C LEU A 566 -7.70 6.03 -31.66
N VAL A 567 -7.70 5.20 -30.62
CA VAL A 567 -7.08 5.54 -29.33
C VAL A 567 -5.56 5.65 -29.50
N ASP A 568 -4.96 6.59 -28.81
CA ASP A 568 -3.50 6.73 -28.73
C ASP A 568 -2.83 5.42 -28.27
N GLU A 569 -1.80 5.02 -28.99
CA GLU A 569 -1.13 3.73 -28.77
C GLU A 569 -0.40 3.66 -27.43
N GLU A 570 0.25 4.75 -27.01
CA GLU A 570 0.92 4.83 -25.71
C GLU A 570 -0.08 4.71 -24.57
N ALA A 571 -1.27 5.25 -24.75
CA ALA A 571 -2.36 5.11 -23.79
C ALA A 571 -2.80 3.65 -23.61
N CYS A 572 -2.74 2.85 -24.65
CA CYS A 572 -3.15 1.45 -24.62
C CYS A 572 -2.12 0.50 -23.96
N LYS A 573 -0.88 0.93 -23.75
CA LYS A 573 0.14 0.13 -23.04
C LYS A 573 -0.20 -0.09 -21.56
N CYS A 574 -1.03 0.76 -20.98
CA CYS A 574 -1.47 0.66 -19.60
C CYS A 574 -2.77 -0.15 -19.48
N LYS A 575 -2.72 -1.29 -18.79
CA LYS A 575 -3.90 -2.16 -18.56
C LYS A 575 -5.10 -1.44 -17.93
N HIS A 576 -4.89 -0.47 -17.04
CA HIS A 576 -5.99 0.28 -16.43
C HIS A 576 -6.64 1.24 -17.43
N ARG A 577 -5.85 1.91 -18.25
CA ARG A 577 -6.40 2.79 -19.30
C ARG A 577 -7.19 1.99 -20.32
N THR A 578 -6.65 0.85 -20.76
CA THR A 578 -7.37 -0.06 -21.69
C THR A 578 -8.72 -0.50 -21.10
N LYS A 579 -8.75 -0.95 -19.82
CA LYS A 579 -10.01 -1.30 -19.14
C LYS A 579 -10.98 -0.13 -19.00
N LEU A 580 -10.46 1.07 -18.77
CA LEU A 580 -11.30 2.28 -18.74
C LEU A 580 -11.90 2.54 -20.12
N PHE A 581 -11.13 2.43 -21.19
CA PHE A 581 -11.62 2.63 -22.55
C PHE A 581 -12.66 1.58 -22.94
N GLU A 582 -12.46 0.32 -22.57
CA GLU A 582 -13.47 -0.75 -22.72
C GLU A 582 -14.78 -0.41 -21.98
N LEU A 583 -14.67 0.06 -20.72
CA LEU A 583 -15.83 0.49 -19.93
C LEU A 583 -16.58 1.66 -20.59
N LEU A 584 -15.86 2.58 -21.19
CA LEU A 584 -16.43 3.71 -21.92
C LEU A 584 -17.06 3.31 -23.26
N GLY A 585 -16.73 2.12 -23.79
CA GLY A 585 -17.34 1.56 -24.98
C GLY A 585 -16.43 1.57 -26.22
N VAL A 586 -15.12 1.80 -26.05
CA VAL A 586 -14.15 1.59 -27.14
C VAL A 586 -14.12 0.11 -27.51
N LYS A 587 -14.05 -0.17 -28.80
CA LYS A 587 -14.10 -1.54 -29.35
C LYS A 587 -12.86 -1.85 -30.17
N TYR A 588 -12.61 -3.12 -30.40
CA TYR A 588 -11.66 -3.54 -31.43
C TYR A 588 -12.35 -3.44 -32.78
N CYS A 589 -11.66 -2.83 -33.75
CA CYS A 589 -12.19 -2.74 -35.11
C CYS A 589 -12.10 -4.10 -35.79
N ASP A 590 -13.16 -4.52 -36.47
CA ASP A 590 -13.14 -5.73 -37.27
C ASP A 590 -12.18 -5.54 -38.45
N ALA A 591 -11.32 -6.53 -38.67
CA ALA A 591 -10.34 -6.50 -39.73
C ALA A 591 -10.96 -6.34 -41.13
N SER A 592 -12.12 -6.93 -41.33
CA SER A 592 -12.85 -6.78 -42.63
C SER A 592 -13.28 -5.33 -42.90
N ASN A 593 -13.62 -4.57 -41.84
CA ASN A 593 -13.94 -3.14 -41.97
C ASN A 593 -12.68 -2.31 -42.25
N ILE A 594 -11.56 -2.64 -41.63
CA ILE A 594 -10.27 -1.96 -41.89
C ILE A 594 -9.84 -2.22 -43.33
N VAL A 595 -9.94 -3.46 -43.83
CA VAL A 595 -9.66 -3.81 -45.22
C VAL A 595 -10.51 -2.99 -46.19
N LYS A 596 -11.83 -2.87 -45.90
CA LYS A 596 -12.72 -2.04 -46.72
C LYS A 596 -12.33 -0.56 -46.75
N GLU A 597 -11.97 -0.02 -45.56
CA GLU A 597 -11.52 1.39 -45.49
C GLU A 597 -10.19 1.61 -46.23
N ILE A 598 -9.24 0.67 -46.13
CA ILE A 598 -8.00 0.71 -46.90
C ILE A 598 -8.28 0.68 -48.42
N VAL A 599 -9.09 -0.27 -48.90
CA VAL A 599 -9.44 -0.35 -50.30
C VAL A 599 -10.19 0.90 -50.78
N GLY A 600 -11.12 1.41 -49.91
CA GLY A 600 -11.81 2.66 -50.15
C GLY A 600 -10.87 3.88 -50.23
N TYR A 601 -9.87 3.94 -49.39
CA TYR A 601 -8.82 4.98 -49.40
C TYR A 601 -8.09 4.99 -50.77
N HIS A 602 -7.63 3.83 -51.22
CA HIS A 602 -6.91 3.71 -52.51
C HIS A 602 -7.83 3.92 -53.74
N THR A 603 -9.13 3.72 -53.60
CA THR A 603 -10.08 3.98 -54.67
C THR A 603 -10.37 5.48 -54.82
N ARG A 604 -10.37 6.24 -53.74
CA ARG A 604 -10.60 7.70 -53.69
C ARG A 604 -9.32 8.53 -53.78
N PHE A 605 -8.21 7.95 -54.17
CA PHE A 605 -6.85 8.42 -54.11
C PHE A 605 -6.65 9.87 -54.56
N THR A 606 -6.60 10.83 -53.62
CA THR A 606 -6.41 12.26 -53.90
C THR A 606 -5.12 12.86 -53.34
N ARG A 607 -4.72 12.41 -52.16
CA ARG A 607 -3.44 12.76 -51.49
C ARG A 607 -3.00 11.60 -50.65
N ALA A 608 -1.88 10.99 -50.95
CA ALA A 608 -1.34 9.88 -50.19
C ALA A 608 -0.06 10.30 -49.48
N ASN A 609 0.07 9.83 -48.22
CA ASN A 609 1.31 9.90 -47.49
C ASN A 609 2.06 8.56 -47.66
N HIS A 610 3.36 8.64 -47.86
CA HIS A 610 4.24 7.46 -48.03
C HIS A 610 4.06 6.44 -46.87
N SER A 611 4.10 6.93 -45.62
CA SER A 611 3.96 6.08 -44.43
C SER A 611 2.62 5.35 -44.38
N ASP A 612 1.52 6.01 -44.78
CA ASP A 612 0.19 5.41 -44.78
C ASP A 612 0.11 4.28 -45.81
N ILE A 613 0.61 4.51 -47.04
CA ILE A 613 0.61 3.51 -48.11
C ILE A 613 1.42 2.26 -47.72
N VAL A 614 2.58 2.46 -47.12
CA VAL A 614 3.40 1.32 -46.62
C VAL A 614 2.66 0.59 -45.51
N GLY A 615 2.06 1.34 -44.56
CA GLY A 615 1.28 0.79 -43.44
C GLY A 615 0.06 -0.01 -43.95
N HIS A 616 -0.64 0.49 -44.99
CA HIS A 616 -1.80 -0.21 -45.57
C HIS A 616 -1.40 -1.59 -46.12
N ALA A 617 -0.33 -1.70 -46.86
CA ALA A 617 0.11 -2.98 -47.44
C ALA A 617 0.58 -3.96 -46.31
N LYS A 618 1.32 -3.47 -45.32
CA LYS A 618 1.72 -4.29 -44.16
C LYS A 618 0.50 -4.82 -43.40
N TYR A 619 -0.51 -3.98 -43.17
CA TYR A 619 -1.74 -4.41 -42.50
C TYR A 619 -2.52 -5.44 -43.33
N LEU A 620 -2.65 -5.23 -44.64
CA LEU A 620 -3.36 -6.18 -45.51
C LEU A 620 -2.68 -7.54 -45.57
N TYR A 621 -1.37 -7.60 -45.43
CA TYR A 621 -0.67 -8.88 -45.29
C TYR A 621 -1.05 -9.61 -43.98
N HIS A 622 -1.17 -8.91 -42.87
CA HIS A 622 -1.64 -9.50 -41.62
C HIS A 622 -3.11 -9.94 -41.71
N ALA A 623 -3.91 -9.18 -42.45
CA ALA A 623 -5.34 -9.44 -42.63
C ALA A 623 -5.64 -10.21 -43.96
N LYS A 624 -4.71 -10.94 -44.52
CA LYS A 624 -4.81 -11.61 -45.83
C LYS A 624 -6.04 -12.50 -45.97
N ASP A 625 -6.46 -13.14 -44.89
CA ASP A 625 -7.65 -14.03 -44.89
C ASP A 625 -8.99 -13.26 -44.96
N GLN A 626 -8.95 -11.95 -44.84
CA GLN A 626 -10.12 -11.05 -44.94
C GLN A 626 -10.21 -10.36 -46.31
N LEU A 627 -9.23 -10.58 -47.20
CA LEU A 627 -9.26 -10.05 -48.56
C LEU A 627 -10.26 -10.80 -49.44
N ILE A 628 -11.02 -10.07 -50.25
CA ILE A 628 -12.04 -10.64 -51.11
C ILE A 628 -11.68 -10.34 -52.58
N GLY A 629 -11.52 -11.41 -53.37
CA GLY A 629 -11.29 -11.32 -54.82
C GLY A 629 -10.05 -10.51 -55.18
N ASN A 630 -10.20 -9.46 -55.97
CA ASN A 630 -9.09 -8.65 -56.50
C ASN A 630 -8.79 -7.39 -55.71
N ASP A 631 -9.01 -7.37 -54.40
CA ASP A 631 -8.85 -6.14 -53.58
C ASP A 631 -7.44 -5.63 -53.60
N LEU A 632 -6.43 -6.51 -53.56
CA LEU A 632 -5.03 -6.11 -53.54
C LEU A 632 -4.58 -5.49 -54.90
N LYS A 633 -5.19 -5.87 -56.00
CA LYS A 633 -4.94 -5.25 -57.33
C LYS A 633 -5.43 -3.81 -57.46
N LYS A 634 -6.31 -3.38 -56.56
CA LYS A 634 -6.81 -1.99 -56.50
C LYS A 634 -5.89 -1.03 -55.78
N ILE A 635 -4.90 -1.56 -55.05
CA ILE A 635 -4.05 -0.81 -54.13
C ILE A 635 -2.83 -0.20 -54.89
N TYR A 636 -2.41 0.98 -54.43
CA TYR A 636 -1.18 1.63 -54.82
C TYR A 636 -0.08 1.32 -53.83
N PHE A 637 1.13 1.15 -54.33
CA PHE A 637 2.32 0.89 -53.53
C PHE A 637 3.32 2.03 -53.71
N ALA A 638 4.06 2.34 -52.63
CA ALA A 638 5.15 3.31 -52.68
C ALA A 638 6.35 2.73 -53.40
N ILE A 639 7.01 3.56 -54.17
CA ILE A 639 8.21 3.19 -54.95
C ILE A 639 9.47 3.82 -54.32
N ALA A 640 10.63 3.33 -54.76
CA ALA A 640 11.92 3.83 -54.27
C ALA A 640 12.14 5.33 -54.55
N GLU A 641 11.51 5.86 -55.57
CA GLU A 641 11.46 7.31 -55.84
C GLU A 641 10.40 7.96 -54.93
N ARG A 642 10.83 8.85 -54.04
CA ARG A 642 9.96 9.49 -53.06
C ARG A 642 8.78 10.22 -53.72
N GLY A 643 7.59 9.97 -53.15
CA GLY A 643 6.36 10.68 -53.47
C GLY A 643 5.56 10.11 -54.65
N SER A 644 5.99 9.01 -55.26
CA SER A 644 5.27 8.34 -56.34
C SER A 644 4.68 7.00 -55.89
N PHE A 645 3.50 6.67 -56.45
CA PHE A 645 2.76 5.47 -56.10
C PHE A 645 2.26 4.79 -57.39
N LEU A 646 2.44 3.48 -57.47
CA LEU A 646 2.04 2.68 -58.63
C LEU A 646 1.25 1.45 -58.23
N LYS A 647 0.53 0.83 -59.14
CA LYS A 647 -0.12 -0.46 -58.94
C LYS A 647 0.91 -1.59 -58.96
N GLY A 648 0.59 -2.70 -58.31
CA GLY A 648 1.50 -3.84 -58.22
C GLY A 648 1.90 -4.39 -59.59
N SER A 649 0.99 -4.39 -60.57
CA SER A 649 1.27 -4.79 -61.96
C SER A 649 2.43 -4.05 -62.62
N ASP A 650 2.77 -2.86 -62.14
CA ASP A 650 3.80 -2.00 -62.72
C ASP A 650 5.11 -2.01 -61.91
N LEU A 651 5.18 -2.87 -60.86
CA LEU A 651 6.26 -2.86 -59.90
C LEU A 651 7.09 -4.15 -59.89
N TYR A 652 8.29 -4.00 -59.38
CA TYR A 652 9.22 -5.08 -59.05
C TYR A 652 9.56 -5.13 -57.56
N ALA A 653 9.93 -6.31 -57.11
CA ALA A 653 10.50 -6.52 -55.80
C ALA A 653 11.73 -7.44 -55.87
N ASP A 654 12.81 -7.04 -55.17
CA ASP A 654 13.98 -7.91 -55.00
C ASP A 654 13.65 -9.08 -54.08
N SER A 655 14.20 -10.25 -54.36
CA SER A 655 14.06 -11.42 -53.50
C SER A 655 15.26 -11.47 -52.53
N PRO A 656 15.08 -11.14 -51.23
CA PRO A 656 16.20 -11.16 -50.30
C PRO A 656 16.84 -12.56 -50.15
N PRO A 657 18.15 -12.63 -49.92
CA PRO A 657 19.06 -11.54 -49.54
C PRO A 657 19.69 -10.79 -50.67
N SER A 658 19.34 -11.07 -51.94
CA SER A 658 20.01 -10.55 -53.14
C SER A 658 19.38 -9.23 -53.62
N THR A 659 20.21 -8.26 -53.93
CA THR A 659 19.87 -7.01 -54.65
C THR A 659 20.20 -7.11 -56.13
N GLU A 660 20.59 -8.32 -56.61
CA GLU A 660 21.01 -8.54 -57.99
C GLU A 660 19.96 -8.08 -59.02
N PHE A 661 18.69 -8.10 -58.62
CA PHE A 661 17.62 -7.75 -59.54
C PHE A 661 17.49 -6.22 -59.73
N SER A 662 17.55 -5.44 -58.66
CA SER A 662 17.58 -3.98 -58.73
C SER A 662 18.89 -3.50 -59.34
N GLU A 663 20.00 -4.17 -59.08
CA GLU A 663 21.30 -3.87 -59.71
C GLU A 663 21.33 -4.15 -61.23
N LEU A 664 20.59 -5.16 -61.67
CA LEU A 664 20.45 -5.47 -63.08
C LEU A 664 19.90 -4.28 -63.88
N PHE A 665 18.94 -3.53 -63.29
CA PHE A 665 18.33 -2.35 -63.87
C PHE A 665 19.06 -1.04 -63.57
N SER A 666 20.27 -1.10 -63.04
CA SER A 666 21.05 0.10 -62.74
C SER A 666 21.28 0.94 -64.03
N GLY A 667 20.77 2.19 -64.02
CA GLY A 667 20.77 3.09 -65.15
C GLY A 667 19.51 3.04 -66.02
N TYR A 668 18.52 2.19 -65.75
CA TYR A 668 17.24 2.15 -66.43
C TYR A 668 16.14 2.78 -65.55
N GLY A 669 15.71 3.98 -65.90
CA GLY A 669 14.75 4.78 -65.12
C GLY A 669 13.30 4.30 -65.16
N ASP A 670 12.94 3.34 -66.00
CA ASP A 670 11.56 2.87 -66.16
C ASP A 670 11.21 1.66 -65.30
N ALA A 671 12.20 0.90 -64.88
CA ALA A 671 11.96 -0.18 -63.92
C ALA A 671 11.71 0.40 -62.52
N ARG A 672 10.53 0.15 -61.95
CA ARG A 672 10.07 0.69 -60.69
C ARG A 672 10.07 -0.39 -59.59
N PHE A 673 10.78 -0.15 -58.52
CA PHE A 673 10.91 -1.08 -57.40
C PHE A 673 10.10 -0.63 -56.20
N LEU A 674 9.60 -1.60 -55.42
CA LEU A 674 9.00 -1.33 -54.13
C LEU A 674 9.96 -0.59 -53.20
N HIS A 675 9.42 0.34 -52.39
CA HIS A 675 10.24 1.09 -51.45
C HIS A 675 10.81 0.14 -50.34
N PRO A 676 12.06 0.34 -49.92
CA PRO A 676 12.68 -0.51 -48.86
C PRO A 676 11.92 -0.55 -47.53
N ASP A 677 11.12 0.47 -47.20
CA ASP A 677 10.33 0.56 -45.97
C ASP A 677 9.30 -0.56 -45.79
N TYR A 678 8.90 -1.22 -46.88
CA TYR A 678 8.04 -2.41 -46.78
C TYR A 678 8.75 -3.56 -46.08
N PHE A 679 10.06 -3.61 -46.11
CA PHE A 679 10.89 -4.70 -45.60
C PHE A 679 11.60 -4.36 -44.31
N GLN A 680 11.47 -3.11 -43.81
CA GLN A 680 11.96 -2.77 -42.49
C GLN A 680 11.23 -3.62 -41.45
N ASP A 681 11.93 -4.06 -40.40
CA ASP A 681 11.43 -4.84 -39.28
C ASP A 681 10.97 -6.28 -39.58
N LEU A 682 11.16 -6.78 -40.83
CA LEU A 682 10.87 -8.15 -41.19
C LEU A 682 12.14 -9.01 -41.19
N HIS A 683 12.08 -10.22 -40.64
CA HIS A 683 13.16 -11.21 -40.75
C HIS A 683 13.21 -11.82 -42.16
N ALA A 684 14.32 -12.45 -42.52
CA ALA A 684 14.53 -12.96 -43.91
C ALA A 684 13.42 -13.91 -44.39
N ILE A 685 12.89 -14.77 -43.48
CA ILE A 685 11.79 -15.70 -43.81
C ILE A 685 10.50 -14.91 -44.08
N GLU A 686 10.17 -13.97 -43.19
CA GLU A 686 8.98 -13.12 -43.33
C GLU A 686 9.02 -12.25 -44.55
N LYS A 687 10.19 -11.69 -44.88
CA LYS A 687 10.40 -10.94 -46.15
C LYS A 687 10.05 -11.79 -47.36
N ARG A 688 10.54 -13.03 -47.41
CA ARG A 688 10.23 -13.95 -48.50
C ARG A 688 8.74 -14.22 -48.60
N GLN A 689 8.09 -14.56 -47.46
CA GLN A 689 6.65 -14.83 -47.45
C GLN A 689 5.82 -13.61 -47.88
N PHE A 690 6.24 -12.41 -47.45
CA PHE A 690 5.57 -11.17 -47.85
C PHE A 690 5.71 -10.90 -49.33
N ILE A 691 6.87 -11.11 -49.90
CA ILE A 691 7.12 -10.94 -51.34
C ILE A 691 6.32 -11.99 -52.14
N ASP A 692 6.31 -13.25 -51.74
CA ASP A 692 5.53 -14.31 -52.38
C ASP A 692 4.02 -13.97 -52.37
N TRP A 693 3.52 -13.40 -51.30
CA TRP A 693 2.15 -12.93 -51.22
C TRP A 693 1.88 -11.73 -52.11
N LEU A 694 2.77 -10.74 -52.20
CA LEU A 694 2.66 -9.62 -53.10
C LEU A 694 2.70 -10.06 -54.57
N LYS A 695 3.52 -11.06 -54.86
CA LYS A 695 3.58 -11.68 -56.17
C LYS A 695 2.29 -12.33 -56.61
N SER A 696 1.67 -13.11 -55.68
CA SER A 696 0.43 -13.84 -55.99
C SER A 696 -0.79 -12.93 -56.07
N GLU A 697 -0.91 -11.97 -55.14
CA GLU A 697 -2.15 -11.20 -54.95
C GLU A 697 -2.13 -9.82 -55.62
N ALA A 698 -0.96 -9.19 -55.74
CA ALA A 698 -0.77 -7.83 -56.30
C ALA A 698 -0.14 -7.81 -57.68
N ASP A 699 0.21 -8.93 -58.25
CA ASP A 699 0.93 -9.06 -59.55
C ASP A 699 2.31 -8.37 -59.59
N ILE A 700 2.96 -8.18 -58.41
CA ILE A 700 4.29 -7.61 -58.35
C ILE A 700 5.32 -8.61 -58.86
N ALA A 701 6.14 -8.17 -59.79
CA ALA A 701 7.10 -9.06 -60.42
C ALA A 701 8.37 -9.23 -59.58
N THR A 702 8.84 -10.45 -59.40
CA THR A 702 10.10 -10.78 -58.70
C THR A 702 11.19 -11.20 -59.69
N VAL A 703 10.90 -11.15 -60.98
CA VAL A 703 11.79 -11.42 -62.12
C VAL A 703 11.49 -10.46 -63.24
N PRO A 704 12.45 -10.13 -64.12
CA PRO A 704 12.18 -9.26 -65.28
C PRO A 704 10.99 -9.77 -66.10
N ARG A 705 10.06 -8.88 -66.44
CA ARG A 705 8.92 -9.23 -67.32
C ARG A 705 9.39 -9.54 -68.66
N LEU A 706 9.24 -10.78 -69.17
CA LEU A 706 9.66 -11.21 -70.47
C LEU A 706 8.67 -10.75 -71.56
N THR A 707 7.37 -10.77 -71.21
CA THR A 707 6.32 -10.47 -72.21
C THR A 707 5.38 -9.41 -71.72
N THR A 708 4.84 -8.62 -72.57
CA THR A 708 3.65 -7.79 -72.40
C THR A 708 2.40 -8.69 -72.37
N GLN A 709 1.25 -8.15 -71.95
CA GLN A 709 -0.03 -8.83 -72.04
C GLN A 709 -0.44 -9.27 -73.43
N TYR A 710 0.16 -8.70 -74.49
CA TYR A 710 -0.06 -9.04 -75.89
C TYR A 710 0.95 -10.05 -76.43
N GLY A 711 1.77 -10.68 -75.58
CA GLY A 711 2.77 -11.66 -75.99
C GLY A 711 4.00 -11.12 -76.69
N ARG A 712 4.19 -9.81 -76.73
CA ARG A 712 5.41 -9.14 -77.29
C ARG A 712 6.48 -9.04 -76.20
N LEU A 713 7.75 -8.93 -76.60
CA LEU A 713 8.86 -8.70 -75.69
C LEU A 713 8.61 -7.42 -74.86
N HIS A 714 8.70 -7.51 -73.52
CA HIS A 714 8.53 -6.38 -72.62
C HIS A 714 9.71 -5.41 -72.78
N ASP A 715 9.48 -4.10 -72.65
CA ASP A 715 10.52 -3.08 -72.83
C ASP A 715 11.63 -3.23 -71.81
N ASP A 716 11.34 -3.62 -70.56
CA ASP A 716 12.31 -3.89 -69.52
C ASP A 716 13.27 -5.03 -69.96
N PHE A 717 12.75 -6.12 -70.52
CA PHE A 717 13.57 -7.22 -70.97
C PHE A 717 14.34 -6.87 -72.21
N ARG A 718 13.79 -6.01 -73.13
CA ARG A 718 14.49 -5.46 -74.23
C ARG A 718 15.70 -4.66 -73.82
N TRP A 719 15.51 -3.80 -72.76
CA TRP A 719 16.63 -3.03 -72.26
C TRP A 719 17.75 -3.94 -71.69
N ILE A 720 17.40 -5.02 -70.94
CA ILE A 720 18.38 -6.01 -70.47
C ILE A 720 19.12 -6.67 -71.67
N LEU A 721 18.42 -7.07 -72.71
CA LEU A 721 19.02 -7.60 -73.93
C LEU A 721 20.02 -6.66 -74.57
N GLU A 722 19.77 -5.35 -74.50
CA GLU A 722 20.57 -4.33 -75.10
C GLU A 722 21.75 -3.88 -74.21
N ASN A 723 21.58 -3.81 -72.97
CA ASN A 723 22.52 -3.22 -71.99
C ASN A 723 23.22 -4.21 -71.06
N ARG A 724 22.69 -5.42 -70.94
CA ARG A 724 23.18 -6.47 -70.04
C ARG A 724 23.18 -7.85 -70.73
N SER A 725 23.56 -7.89 -71.95
CA SER A 725 23.53 -9.14 -72.75
C SER A 725 24.34 -10.31 -72.13
N ASP A 726 25.35 -9.98 -71.29
CA ASP A 726 26.19 -10.94 -70.58
C ASP A 726 25.37 -11.67 -69.46
N ARG A 727 24.28 -11.07 -68.96
CA ARG A 727 23.46 -11.64 -67.93
C ARG A 727 22.21 -12.35 -68.41
N VAL A 728 21.80 -12.08 -69.67
CA VAL A 728 20.52 -12.54 -70.19
C VAL A 728 20.34 -14.03 -70.15
N LEU A 729 21.29 -14.80 -70.56
CA LEU A 729 21.17 -16.27 -70.58
C LEU A 729 21.06 -16.86 -69.18
N ASP A 730 21.81 -16.32 -68.24
CA ASP A 730 21.74 -16.76 -66.82
C ASP A 730 20.41 -16.38 -66.20
N ILE A 731 19.85 -15.22 -66.46
CA ILE A 731 18.52 -14.80 -66.01
C ILE A 731 17.45 -15.74 -66.55
N ILE A 732 17.47 -16.04 -67.83
CA ILE A 732 16.51 -16.95 -68.46
C ILE A 732 16.62 -18.34 -67.80
N ARG A 733 17.85 -18.86 -67.62
CA ARG A 733 18.09 -20.16 -66.98
C ARG A 733 17.56 -20.21 -65.55
N ARG A 734 17.90 -19.20 -64.68
CA ARG A 734 17.49 -19.16 -63.29
C ARG A 734 15.97 -19.13 -63.14
N HIS A 735 15.27 -18.56 -64.07
CA HIS A 735 13.83 -18.35 -63.99
C HIS A 735 13.09 -19.03 -65.16
N TRP A 736 13.63 -20.16 -65.67
CA TRP A 736 13.04 -20.87 -66.79
C TRP A 736 11.66 -21.41 -66.51
N ASP A 737 11.38 -21.79 -65.28
CA ASP A 737 10.07 -22.17 -64.82
C ASP A 737 9.00 -21.10 -65.01
N VAL A 738 9.39 -19.84 -64.87
CA VAL A 738 8.50 -18.68 -65.05
C VAL A 738 8.41 -18.31 -66.56
N TYR A 739 9.48 -18.42 -67.28
CA TYR A 739 9.57 -17.94 -68.69
C TYR A 739 9.12 -18.99 -69.75
N SER A 740 9.26 -20.27 -69.45
CA SER A 740 8.99 -21.30 -70.41
C SER A 740 7.62 -21.22 -71.09
N SER A 741 6.58 -20.93 -70.29
CA SER A 741 5.21 -20.74 -70.78
C SER A 741 4.93 -19.41 -71.48
N LYS A 742 5.86 -18.44 -71.37
CA LYS A 742 5.70 -17.07 -71.85
C LYS A 742 6.52 -16.83 -73.15
N VAL A 743 7.34 -17.81 -73.60
CA VAL A 743 8.15 -17.71 -74.78
C VAL A 743 7.25 -17.95 -75.98
N THR A 744 6.86 -16.88 -76.66
CA THR A 744 6.12 -16.89 -77.94
C THR A 744 7.04 -17.10 -79.12
N SER A 745 6.51 -17.57 -80.28
CA SER A 745 7.26 -17.70 -81.49
C SER A 745 7.93 -16.40 -81.97
N GLN A 746 7.35 -15.24 -81.60
CA GLN A 746 7.97 -13.93 -81.89
C GLN A 746 9.23 -13.73 -81.01
N ILE A 747 9.15 -14.08 -79.71
CA ILE A 747 10.27 -13.95 -78.80
C ILE A 747 11.37 -14.94 -79.14
N GLN A 748 11.05 -16.19 -79.49
CA GLN A 748 12.02 -17.17 -80.03
C GLN A 748 12.86 -16.61 -81.19
N ARG A 749 12.20 -16.06 -82.20
CA ARG A 749 12.89 -15.46 -83.37
C ARG A 749 13.77 -14.26 -82.93
N GLN A 750 13.28 -13.40 -82.05
CA GLN A 750 14.04 -12.27 -81.56
C GLN A 750 15.34 -12.69 -80.86
N PHE A 751 15.29 -13.70 -80.00
CA PHE A 751 16.44 -14.22 -79.26
C PHE A 751 17.39 -14.96 -80.25
N ALA A 752 16.87 -15.82 -81.10
CA ALA A 752 17.66 -16.59 -82.05
C ALA A 752 18.60 -15.66 -82.95
N HIS A 753 18.15 -14.46 -83.25
CA HIS A 753 18.89 -13.49 -84.00
C HIS A 753 19.81 -12.54 -83.18
N ARG A 754 19.74 -12.57 -81.85
CA ARG A 754 20.62 -11.76 -81.00
C ARG A 754 21.99 -12.44 -80.88
N THR A 755 23.03 -11.64 -80.82
CA THR A 755 24.41 -12.13 -80.68
C THR A 755 24.77 -12.24 -79.15
N PHE A 756 25.44 -13.35 -78.81
CA PHE A 756 25.96 -13.59 -77.47
C PHE A 756 27.45 -13.98 -77.55
N LEU A 757 28.15 -13.79 -76.46
CA LEU A 757 29.60 -14.05 -76.41
C LEU A 757 29.86 -15.55 -76.43
N CYS A 758 30.76 -15.95 -77.33
CA CYS A 758 31.23 -17.31 -77.42
C CYS A 758 32.66 -17.46 -76.86
N GLN A 759 33.09 -18.68 -76.57
CA GLN A 759 34.43 -19.00 -76.05
C GLN A 759 35.59 -18.47 -76.81
N THR A 760 35.44 -18.27 -78.16
CA THR A 760 36.41 -17.66 -79.02
C THR A 760 36.52 -16.15 -78.87
N GLY A 761 35.75 -15.49 -78.00
CA GLY A 761 35.66 -14.04 -77.83
C GLY A 761 34.81 -13.34 -78.88
N ASN A 762 34.20 -14.01 -79.81
CA ASN A 762 33.36 -13.45 -80.87
C ASN A 762 31.88 -13.41 -80.35
N LEU A 763 31.13 -12.43 -80.85
CA LEU A 763 29.67 -12.30 -80.72
C LEU A 763 29.02 -13.05 -81.92
N VAL A 764 28.23 -14.13 -81.56
CA VAL A 764 27.59 -15.00 -82.52
C VAL A 764 26.09 -15.03 -82.28
N PRO A 765 25.20 -15.02 -83.33
CA PRO A 765 23.79 -15.21 -83.08
C PRO A 765 23.47 -16.54 -82.42
N LEU A 766 22.48 -16.55 -81.52
CA LEU A 766 22.10 -17.81 -80.79
C LEU A 766 21.86 -18.97 -81.76
N ARG A 767 21.09 -18.76 -82.77
CA ARG A 767 20.78 -19.79 -83.80
C ARG A 767 22.01 -20.35 -84.52
N GLN A 768 23.15 -19.72 -84.39
CA GLN A 768 24.43 -20.13 -85.04
C GLN A 768 25.40 -20.64 -83.95
N SER A 769 24.96 -20.90 -82.78
CA SER A 769 25.81 -21.32 -81.64
C SER A 769 25.40 -22.68 -81.12
N PHE A 770 26.33 -23.32 -80.44
CA PHE A 770 26.11 -24.58 -79.69
C PHE A 770 26.47 -24.41 -78.22
N ILE A 771 25.80 -25.22 -77.31
CA ILE A 771 26.17 -25.27 -75.92
C ILE A 771 27.38 -26.21 -75.78
N PRO A 772 28.31 -25.92 -74.83
CA PRO A 772 29.54 -26.73 -74.68
C PRO A 772 29.28 -28.02 -73.87
N LEU A 773 28.52 -28.96 -74.47
CA LEU A 773 28.33 -30.28 -73.91
C LEU A 773 29.62 -31.09 -74.07
N PRO A 774 30.04 -31.91 -73.04
CA PRO A 774 31.28 -32.63 -73.08
C PRO A 774 31.48 -33.45 -74.39
N GLY A 775 30.44 -34.12 -74.88
CA GLY A 775 30.52 -34.90 -76.08
C GLY A 775 30.68 -34.01 -77.32
N LEU A 776 29.98 -32.88 -77.40
CA LEU A 776 30.11 -31.92 -78.51
C LEU A 776 31.47 -31.22 -78.53
N VAL A 777 31.97 -30.88 -77.34
CA VAL A 777 33.31 -30.26 -77.18
C VAL A 777 34.40 -31.23 -77.64
N GLN A 778 34.36 -32.50 -77.18
CA GLN A 778 35.29 -33.54 -77.54
C GLN A 778 35.32 -33.76 -79.02
N LYS A 779 34.13 -33.89 -79.62
CA LYS A 779 33.98 -34.09 -81.07
C LYS A 779 34.49 -32.90 -81.90
N SER A 780 34.23 -31.67 -81.39
CA SER A 780 34.75 -30.45 -82.04
C SER A 780 36.28 -30.41 -81.94
N HIS A 781 36.91 -30.80 -80.85
CA HIS A 781 38.40 -30.87 -80.72
C HIS A 781 39.00 -31.91 -81.65
N GLU A 782 38.33 -33.01 -81.80
CA GLU A 782 38.77 -34.05 -82.83
C GLU A 782 38.79 -33.54 -84.25
N LEU A 783 37.83 -32.69 -84.60
CA LEU A 783 37.59 -32.23 -86.00
C LEU A 783 38.24 -30.85 -86.28
N CYS A 784 38.26 -29.89 -85.37
CA CYS A 784 38.78 -28.56 -85.56
C CYS A 784 40.10 -28.29 -84.85
N GLY A 785 40.49 -29.14 -83.84
CA GLY A 785 41.55 -28.83 -82.92
C GLY A 785 41.04 -28.11 -81.68
N SER A 786 41.90 -28.04 -80.63
CA SER A 786 41.49 -27.39 -79.38
C SER A 786 41.25 -25.91 -79.61
N ASP A 787 40.25 -25.41 -78.92
CA ASP A 787 39.87 -24.00 -78.68
C ASP A 787 39.47 -23.16 -79.89
N SER A 788 39.12 -23.82 -81.03
CA SER A 788 38.79 -23.17 -82.30
C SER A 788 37.29 -23.03 -82.62
N CYS A 789 36.45 -23.59 -81.79
CA CYS A 789 35.00 -23.59 -81.99
C CYS A 789 34.27 -22.63 -81.08
N SER A 790 33.33 -21.87 -81.63
CA SER A 790 32.57 -20.80 -80.91
C SER A 790 31.40 -21.31 -80.15
N PHE A 791 31.64 -22.14 -79.08
CA PHE A 791 30.61 -22.48 -78.15
C PHE A 791 30.20 -21.27 -77.30
N LEU A 792 28.92 -21.27 -76.88
CA LEU A 792 28.45 -20.19 -75.99
C LEU A 792 29.23 -20.17 -74.64
N VAL A 793 29.53 -18.95 -74.16
CA VAL A 793 30.05 -18.75 -72.78
C VAL A 793 28.88 -18.90 -71.85
N LEU A 794 28.88 -19.98 -71.06
CA LEU A 794 27.83 -20.32 -70.12
C LEU A 794 28.41 -20.36 -68.68
N SER A 795 27.87 -19.56 -67.75
CA SER A 795 28.37 -19.42 -66.38
C SER A 795 27.83 -20.45 -65.42
N GLY A 796 28.71 -21.06 -64.61
CA GLY A 796 28.43 -21.62 -63.30
C GLY A 796 27.57 -22.88 -63.12
N CYS A 797 27.18 -23.60 -64.20
CA CYS A 797 26.34 -24.79 -64.13
C CYS A 797 26.79 -25.89 -65.10
N LEU A 798 26.28 -27.11 -64.91
CA LEU A 798 26.53 -28.19 -65.84
C LEU A 798 25.97 -27.86 -67.25
N PRO A 799 26.64 -28.13 -68.31
CA PRO A 799 26.19 -27.79 -69.69
C PRO A 799 24.79 -28.37 -70.05
N ARG A 800 24.42 -29.46 -69.44
CA ARG A 800 23.09 -30.09 -69.61
C ARG A 800 21.92 -29.20 -69.10
N ASP A 801 22.16 -28.30 -68.16
CA ASP A 801 21.16 -27.40 -67.55
C ASP A 801 20.79 -26.27 -68.55
N TRP A 802 21.49 -26.14 -69.62
CA TRP A 802 21.27 -25.14 -70.66
C TRP A 802 20.52 -25.67 -71.93
N ARG A 803 20.07 -26.94 -71.92
CA ARG A 803 19.38 -27.57 -73.04
C ARG A 803 18.07 -26.85 -73.40
N PHE A 804 17.46 -26.09 -72.56
CA PHE A 804 16.31 -25.27 -72.88
C PHE A 804 16.62 -24.23 -73.95
N LEU A 805 17.90 -23.87 -74.20
CA LEU A 805 18.33 -22.95 -75.27
C LEU A 805 18.01 -23.48 -76.70
N SER A 806 17.71 -24.76 -76.80
CA SER A 806 17.19 -25.35 -78.09
C SER A 806 15.90 -24.71 -78.51
N MET A 807 15.08 -24.11 -77.59
CA MET A 807 13.91 -23.32 -77.99
C MET A 807 14.27 -22.02 -78.77
N PHE A 808 15.50 -21.57 -78.65
CA PHE A 808 16.03 -20.38 -79.34
C PHE A 808 17.00 -20.76 -80.47
N ASP A 809 16.80 -21.94 -81.05
CA ASP A 809 17.59 -22.52 -82.18
C ASP A 809 19.08 -22.72 -81.86
N VAL A 810 19.44 -22.86 -80.54
CA VAL A 810 20.82 -23.17 -80.13
C VAL A 810 21.03 -24.68 -80.28
N GLY A 811 22.13 -25.08 -80.82
CA GLY A 811 22.46 -26.48 -81.00
C GLY A 811 22.80 -27.18 -79.67
N THR A 812 22.12 -28.24 -79.37
CA THR A 812 22.24 -29.01 -78.13
C THR A 812 22.55 -30.48 -78.32
N GLU A 813 22.63 -30.95 -79.56
CA GLU A 813 22.82 -32.36 -79.90
C GLU A 813 23.82 -32.55 -81.01
N GLU A 814 24.46 -33.72 -81.07
CA GLU A 814 25.28 -34.13 -82.10
C GLU A 814 24.47 -34.59 -83.36
N ASN A 815 24.11 -33.67 -84.18
CA ASN A 815 23.27 -33.89 -85.37
C ASN A 815 23.92 -33.33 -86.60
N LEU A 816 23.27 -33.36 -87.74
CA LEU A 816 23.78 -32.79 -89.00
C LEU A 816 24.11 -31.29 -88.89
N ASP A 817 23.29 -30.53 -88.14
CA ASP A 817 23.51 -29.07 -87.98
C ASP A 817 24.80 -28.81 -87.15
N PHE A 818 25.18 -29.69 -86.27
CA PHE A 818 26.46 -29.60 -85.53
C PHE A 818 27.68 -29.71 -86.46
N TYR A 819 27.63 -30.70 -87.32
CA TYR A 819 28.72 -30.90 -88.29
C TYR A 819 28.79 -29.82 -89.33
N LEU A 820 27.66 -29.31 -89.82
CA LEU A 820 27.63 -28.13 -90.74
C LEU A 820 28.12 -26.89 -89.97
N TRP A 821 27.82 -26.69 -88.73
CA TRP A 821 28.33 -25.59 -87.92
C TRP A 821 29.88 -25.71 -87.72
N ILE A 822 30.43 -26.88 -87.52
CA ILE A 822 31.89 -27.09 -87.54
C ILE A 822 32.57 -26.61 -88.85
N LEU A 823 31.98 -26.84 -89.99
CA LEU A 823 32.48 -26.34 -91.26
C LEU A 823 32.63 -24.81 -91.29
N GLU A 824 31.82 -24.12 -90.61
CA GLU A 824 31.80 -22.67 -90.50
C GLU A 824 32.79 -22.09 -89.51
N GLN A 825 33.33 -22.90 -88.60
CA GLN A 825 34.21 -22.43 -87.58
C GLN A 825 35.60 -21.95 -88.12
N PRO A 826 36.14 -20.90 -87.42
CA PRO A 826 37.44 -20.36 -87.91
C PRO A 826 38.55 -21.40 -87.93
N GLY A 827 38.60 -22.29 -86.85
CA GLY A 827 39.65 -23.34 -86.81
C GLY A 827 39.55 -24.34 -87.93
N PHE A 828 38.40 -24.56 -88.47
CA PHE A 828 38.29 -25.45 -89.65
C PHE A 828 38.51 -24.67 -91.01
N LYS A 829 38.07 -23.42 -91.11
CA LYS A 829 38.19 -22.63 -92.30
C LYS A 829 39.63 -22.19 -92.64
N VAL A 830 40.45 -21.94 -91.59
CA VAL A 830 41.80 -21.36 -91.81
C VAL A 830 42.81 -22.41 -92.17
N ASN A 831 42.77 -23.62 -91.70
CA ASN A 831 43.75 -24.67 -92.06
C ASN A 831 43.26 -26.08 -91.69
N PRO A 832 42.33 -26.65 -92.47
CA PRO A 832 41.84 -28.03 -92.17
C PRO A 832 42.89 -29.07 -92.58
N SER A 833 43.30 -29.96 -91.69
CA SER A 833 44.09 -31.08 -92.15
C SER A 833 43.26 -32.03 -93.07
N VAL A 834 43.82 -32.60 -94.04
CA VAL A 834 43.16 -33.52 -95.00
C VAL A 834 42.40 -34.65 -94.21
N GLU A 835 42.98 -35.16 -93.13
CA GLU A 835 42.43 -36.16 -92.36
C GLU A 835 41.16 -35.73 -91.59
N ARG A 836 41.21 -34.59 -90.98
CA ARG A 836 40.04 -33.98 -90.24
C ARG A 836 38.91 -33.61 -91.24
N ALA A 837 39.22 -33.09 -92.41
CA ALA A 837 38.25 -32.80 -93.45
C ALA A 837 37.56 -34.10 -93.94
N LYS A 838 38.31 -35.19 -94.21
CA LYS A 838 37.71 -36.51 -94.56
C LYS A 838 36.80 -37.04 -93.43
N LYS A 839 37.17 -36.94 -92.14
CA LYS A 839 36.34 -37.37 -91.05
C LYS A 839 35.04 -36.52 -90.96
N LEU A 840 35.13 -35.18 -91.08
CA LEU A 840 33.97 -34.31 -90.96
C LEU A 840 32.99 -34.58 -92.11
N TYR A 841 33.47 -34.65 -93.37
CA TYR A 841 32.63 -34.97 -94.50
C TYR A 841 31.98 -36.37 -94.41
N SER A 842 32.69 -37.41 -93.92
CA SER A 842 32.13 -38.67 -93.75
C SER A 842 30.99 -38.66 -92.74
N GLU A 843 31.11 -37.90 -91.57
CA GLU A 843 30.04 -37.71 -90.60
C GLU A 843 28.85 -36.97 -91.19
N ILE A 844 29.06 -35.90 -91.96
CA ILE A 844 28.03 -35.19 -92.72
C ILE A 844 27.28 -36.15 -93.69
N GLN A 845 28.01 -36.91 -94.46
CA GLN A 845 27.48 -37.84 -95.46
C GLN A 845 26.63 -39.00 -94.75
N SER A 846 27.11 -39.52 -93.69
CA SER A 846 26.42 -40.60 -92.94
C SER A 846 25.06 -40.09 -92.38
N ARG A 847 24.92 -38.81 -92.04
CA ARG A 847 23.73 -38.24 -91.44
C ARG A 847 22.81 -37.52 -92.44
N ALA A 848 23.37 -37.19 -93.65
CA ALA A 848 22.63 -36.49 -94.74
C ALA A 848 21.77 -37.45 -95.61
N GLY A 849 21.73 -38.76 -95.34
CA GLY A 849 21.20 -39.84 -96.15
C GLY A 849 19.74 -39.74 -96.60
N SER A 850 18.94 -38.79 -96.15
CA SER A 850 17.56 -38.54 -96.63
C SER A 850 17.20 -37.04 -96.70
N ILE A 851 18.17 -36.14 -96.45
CA ILE A 851 17.95 -34.68 -96.30
C ILE A 851 18.75 -33.88 -97.38
N ALA A 852 18.88 -34.42 -98.60
CA ALA A 852 19.55 -33.75 -99.70
C ALA A 852 19.03 -32.35 -100.06
N GLU A 853 17.78 -32.02 -99.67
CA GLU A 853 17.16 -30.69 -99.81
C GLU A 853 17.62 -29.66 -98.75
N LYS A 854 17.91 -30.02 -97.52
CA LYS A 854 18.37 -29.08 -96.46
C LYS A 854 19.87 -28.60 -96.74
N VAL A 855 20.67 -29.40 -97.35
CA VAL A 855 22.09 -29.00 -97.64
C VAL A 855 22.18 -28.03 -98.83
N ARG A 856 21.17 -27.97 -99.69
CA ARG A 856 21.15 -26.99 -100.83
C ARG A 856 20.67 -25.61 -100.42
N VAL A 857 20.06 -25.39 -99.23
CA VAL A 857 19.48 -24.06 -98.78
C VAL A 857 20.42 -23.29 -97.85
N ARG A 858 21.53 -23.87 -97.31
CA ARG A 858 22.57 -23.21 -96.50
C ARG A 858 23.87 -23.19 -97.42
#